data_e1ebb2024a0c8fc43a706fe6bc04044d
#
_entry.id   e1ebb2024a0c8fc43a706fe6bc04044d
#
_cell.length_a   1.000
_cell.length_b   1.000
_cell.length_c   1.000
_cell.angle_alpha   90.00
_cell.angle_beta   90.00
_cell.angle_gamma   90.00
#
_symmetry.space_group_name_H-M   'P 1'
#
loop_
_entity.id
_entity.type
_entity.pdbx_description
1 polymer ?
#
loop_
_entity_poly.entity_id
_entity_poly.type
_entity_poly.pdbx_seq_one_letter_code
_entity_poly.pdbx_strand_id
1 'polypeptide(L)'
;MRKIQVILLSMTMAVLSACADYLDIVPDNVPTMEHAFKDRVSAERFLATIYQYMPQIGHPMYDPALLGSDEYGTNQNDYHLNLFHYWGDRMKLGEQNTNDPNMNYWEGRNDARNLYIALRDCNIFLENIGKVGPDLNDEDRARWIAEVKFLKAFYHFYLLRMYGPIPLVKENLPIGSSSEEVRVYRDTFDDCVDYICQLCEEAIPDLPLSITDVINEMGRITRPIAATLLAEARVTGASPLFNGNPDFQDLTDNRGMKLFSEEDPNKWNVAAVACKEAVEICKEAGISQLYEFNDSRYDLSEETRRGMSIRGASTEKWNEELIWGNPVNTSAQLQQRILPCFKDKDWSHTSGPIPEVYPTFRMAELFYSQNGVPIEEDVNYDHPHRYQVVTVGDDHTYYIKKGERTAYLNLYREPRFYADLGFDRGYWFGNGRTKDVGKGTASETPCIVAAKKGQMSGKTKETTYSRSGYFCKKMVHFEAATDANGKATYARTTYPLMRLADLYLLYAEALNESLNEPNDEVYYYIDEVRKRAGLKGVKESWSNYSRNPNKPLTKIGMRDIIRQERMIELSFESKRFWDVRRWKLAHIYYNQVERGWNVHQSTEQEYYNVITVQPLQFTTKQYLWPIREAELMKNSNLIQNPYWD
;
A
#
# COMPACT_ATOMS: atom_id res chain seq x y z
N MET A 1 -63.35 -51.11 -26.17
CA MET A 1 -62.07 -50.44 -26.44
C MET A 1 -62.15 -48.91 -26.44
N ARG A 2 -63.13 -48.25 -27.04
CA ARG A 2 -63.21 -46.75 -27.01
C ARG A 2 -63.36 -46.11 -25.60
N LYS A 3 -64.06 -46.77 -24.66
CA LYS A 3 -64.21 -46.21 -23.28
C LYS A 3 -62.95 -46.31 -22.47
N ILE A 4 -62.06 -47.28 -22.71
CA ILE A 4 -60.75 -47.42 -22.02
C ILE A 4 -59.74 -46.40 -22.55
N GLN A 5 -59.78 -46.08 -23.85
CA GLN A 5 -58.94 -45.06 -24.44
C GLN A 5 -59.27 -43.68 -23.99
N VAL A 6 -60.56 -43.35 -23.74
CA VAL A 6 -60.95 -42.02 -23.17
C VAL A 6 -60.55 -41.89 -21.72
N ILE A 7 -60.58 -42.94 -20.91
CA ILE A 7 -60.16 -42.97 -19.53
C ILE A 7 -58.62 -42.83 -19.43
N LEU A 8 -57.89 -43.52 -20.31
CA LEU A 8 -56.44 -43.35 -20.37
C LEU A 8 -56.00 -41.91 -20.82
N LEU A 9 -56.75 -41.34 -21.80
CA LEU A 9 -56.45 -39.96 -22.26
C LEU A 9 -56.77 -38.87 -21.21
N SER A 10 -57.85 -39.05 -20.45
CA SER A 10 -58.18 -38.13 -19.33
C SER A 10 -57.26 -38.32 -18.17
N MET A 11 -56.72 -39.51 -17.89
CA MET A 11 -55.74 -39.74 -16.86
C MET A 11 -54.36 -39.12 -17.23
N THR A 12 -53.98 -39.13 -18.52
CA THR A 12 -52.72 -38.54 -19.02
C THR A 12 -52.82 -37.00 -19.02
N MET A 13 -53.98 -36.40 -19.30
CA MET A 13 -54.17 -34.94 -19.16
C MET A 13 -54.18 -34.46 -17.72
N ALA A 14 -54.67 -35.25 -16.76
CA ALA A 14 -54.64 -34.89 -15.34
C ALA A 14 -53.24 -34.96 -14.72
N VAL A 15 -52.34 -35.78 -15.26
CA VAL A 15 -50.93 -35.86 -14.82
C VAL A 15 -50.08 -34.72 -15.38
N LEU A 16 -50.45 -34.14 -16.53
CA LEU A 16 -49.73 -33.00 -17.14
C LEU A 16 -50.08 -31.64 -16.53
N SER A 17 -51.19 -31.51 -15.81
CA SER A 17 -51.58 -30.29 -15.11
C SER A 17 -51.08 -30.21 -13.65
N ALA A 18 -50.53 -31.30 -13.09
CA ALA A 18 -50.03 -31.35 -11.71
C ALA A 18 -48.56 -30.94 -11.57
N CYS A 19 -47.84 -30.66 -12.67
CA CYS A 19 -46.42 -30.28 -12.62
C CYS A 19 -46.15 -28.79 -12.83
N ALA A 20 -47.19 -27.96 -13.05
CA ALA A 20 -46.98 -26.53 -13.28
C ALA A 20 -46.65 -25.73 -12.00
N ASP A 21 -47.19 -26.10 -10.84
CA ASP A 21 -47.01 -25.40 -9.59
C ASP A 21 -45.79 -25.86 -8.76
N TYR A 22 -45.18 -27.01 -9.15
CA TYR A 22 -44.02 -27.54 -8.37
C TYR A 22 -42.68 -26.88 -8.74
N LEU A 23 -42.61 -26.17 -9.85
CA LEU A 23 -41.38 -25.47 -10.30
C LEU A 23 -41.36 -24.00 -9.85
N ASP A 24 -42.43 -23.49 -9.29
CA ASP A 24 -42.51 -22.09 -8.76
C ASP A 24 -42.34 -21.99 -7.23
N ILE A 25 -42.13 -23.11 -6.55
CA ILE A 25 -41.75 -23.06 -5.12
C ILE A 25 -40.28 -22.74 -5.05
N VAL A 26 -39.95 -21.46 -4.95
CA VAL A 26 -38.63 -21.03 -4.44
C VAL A 26 -38.47 -21.63 -3.04
N PRO A 27 -37.47 -22.49 -2.80
CA PRO A 27 -37.24 -23.02 -1.44
C PRO A 27 -37.17 -21.89 -0.47
N ASP A 28 -37.90 -21.94 0.65
CA ASP A 28 -37.90 -20.92 1.72
C ASP A 28 -36.51 -20.61 2.29
N ASN A 29 -35.51 -21.38 1.91
CA ASN A 29 -34.10 -21.23 2.33
C ASN A 29 -33.20 -20.57 1.26
N VAL A 30 -33.70 -20.12 0.11
CA VAL A 30 -32.88 -19.35 -0.84
C VAL A 30 -32.94 -17.89 -0.39
N PRO A 31 -31.81 -17.31 0.05
CA PRO A 31 -31.75 -15.90 0.43
C PRO A 31 -32.12 -15.05 -0.79
N THR A 32 -33.31 -14.50 -0.79
CA THR A 32 -33.72 -13.49 -1.79
C THR A 32 -33.22 -12.12 -1.38
N MET A 33 -33.19 -11.16 -2.31
CA MET A 33 -32.83 -9.78 -2.04
C MET A 33 -33.71 -9.16 -0.93
N GLU A 34 -34.97 -9.58 -0.83
CA GLU A 34 -35.88 -9.17 0.23
C GLU A 34 -35.41 -9.60 1.63
N HIS A 35 -34.79 -10.77 1.75
CA HIS A 35 -34.22 -11.24 3.01
C HIS A 35 -32.98 -10.43 3.45
N ALA A 36 -32.21 -9.90 2.50
CA ALA A 36 -31.02 -9.10 2.82
C ALA A 36 -31.35 -7.72 3.43
N PHE A 37 -32.55 -7.18 3.14
CA PHE A 37 -32.99 -5.86 3.62
C PHE A 37 -34.28 -5.90 4.46
N LYS A 38 -34.61 -7.07 5.03
CA LYS A 38 -35.82 -7.22 5.87
C LYS A 38 -35.70 -6.55 7.23
N ASP A 39 -34.49 -6.47 7.79
CA ASP A 39 -34.18 -5.94 9.10
C ASP A 39 -32.75 -5.35 9.17
N ARG A 40 -32.47 -4.60 10.25
CA ARG A 40 -31.17 -3.94 10.51
C ARG A 40 -30.00 -4.91 10.44
N VAL A 41 -30.12 -6.08 11.09
CA VAL A 41 -29.04 -7.06 11.20
C VAL A 41 -28.69 -7.65 9.83
N SER A 42 -29.68 -7.91 9.01
CA SER A 42 -29.49 -8.42 7.65
C SER A 42 -28.83 -7.39 6.74
N ALA A 43 -29.24 -6.13 6.83
CA ALA A 43 -28.62 -5.03 6.08
C ALA A 43 -27.18 -4.76 6.54
N GLU A 44 -26.89 -4.85 7.83
CA GLU A 44 -25.52 -4.73 8.36
C GLU A 44 -24.60 -5.85 7.87
N ARG A 45 -25.08 -7.09 7.77
CA ARG A 45 -24.33 -8.19 7.18
C ARG A 45 -24.02 -7.97 5.71
N PHE A 46 -24.97 -7.36 4.98
CA PHE A 46 -24.74 -7.02 3.58
C PHE A 46 -23.67 -5.90 3.46
N LEU A 47 -23.75 -4.87 4.32
CA LEU A 47 -22.71 -3.84 4.42
C LEU A 47 -21.34 -4.47 4.71
N ALA A 48 -21.25 -5.38 5.67
CA ALA A 48 -20.00 -6.11 5.97
C ALA A 48 -19.48 -6.91 4.77
N THR A 49 -20.37 -7.47 3.94
CA THR A 49 -19.98 -8.14 2.68
C THR A 49 -19.32 -7.17 1.70
N ILE A 50 -19.86 -5.94 1.59
CA ILE A 50 -19.24 -4.90 0.75
C ILE A 50 -17.84 -4.57 1.23
N TYR A 51 -17.60 -4.42 2.53
CA TYR A 51 -16.26 -4.23 3.10
C TYR A 51 -15.29 -5.38 2.80
N GLN A 52 -15.78 -6.62 2.66
CA GLN A 52 -14.91 -7.79 2.38
C GLN A 52 -14.28 -7.77 0.98
N TYR A 53 -14.80 -6.96 0.06
CA TYR A 53 -14.17 -6.77 -1.26
C TYR A 53 -12.93 -5.89 -1.23
N MET A 54 -12.61 -5.26 -0.10
CA MET A 54 -11.39 -4.46 0.01
C MET A 54 -10.16 -5.29 -0.36
N PRO A 55 -9.26 -4.75 -1.22
CA PRO A 55 -7.97 -5.36 -1.50
C PRO A 55 -7.17 -5.61 -0.23
N GLN A 56 -6.40 -6.69 -0.21
CA GLN A 56 -5.63 -7.09 0.98
C GLN A 56 -4.30 -6.31 1.06
N ILE A 57 -4.40 -4.98 1.20
CA ILE A 57 -3.25 -4.08 1.25
C ILE A 57 -2.38 -4.42 2.47
N GLY A 58 -1.06 -4.48 2.26
CA GLY A 58 -0.06 -4.88 3.27
C GLY A 58 0.16 -6.39 3.38
N HIS A 59 -0.55 -7.21 2.60
CA HIS A 59 -0.33 -8.66 2.57
C HIS A 59 0.78 -9.02 1.59
N PRO A 60 1.84 -9.75 1.99
CA PRO A 60 2.99 -9.99 1.12
C PRO A 60 2.67 -10.75 -0.18
N MET A 61 1.63 -11.58 -0.20
CA MET A 61 1.22 -12.32 -1.39
C MET A 61 0.13 -11.60 -2.20
N TYR A 62 -0.77 -10.87 -1.54
CA TYR A 62 -2.02 -10.37 -2.13
C TYR A 62 -2.07 -8.85 -2.30
N ASP A 63 -1.01 -8.14 -1.94
CA ASP A 63 -0.85 -6.71 -2.26
C ASP A 63 0.15 -6.54 -3.41
N PRO A 64 -0.29 -6.14 -4.61
CA PRO A 64 0.63 -5.95 -5.72
C PRO A 64 1.63 -4.81 -5.47
N ALA A 65 1.25 -3.82 -4.67
CA ALA A 65 2.06 -2.63 -4.42
C ALA A 65 3.21 -2.90 -3.43
N LEU A 66 3.02 -3.81 -2.48
CA LEU A 66 4.02 -4.08 -1.44
C LEU A 66 5.33 -4.60 -2.04
N LEU A 67 5.25 -5.61 -2.92
CA LEU A 67 6.43 -6.24 -3.51
C LEU A 67 6.67 -5.88 -4.99
N GLY A 68 5.75 -5.13 -5.60
CA GLY A 68 5.83 -4.73 -7.01
C GLY A 68 6.65 -3.47 -7.27
N SER A 69 7.21 -2.87 -6.22
CA SER A 69 8.14 -1.74 -6.31
C SER A 69 9.59 -2.19 -6.17
N ASP A 70 10.53 -1.24 -6.23
CA ASP A 70 11.95 -1.46 -5.98
C ASP A 70 12.35 -1.35 -4.50
N GLU A 71 11.37 -1.34 -3.58
CA GLU A 71 11.64 -1.29 -2.13
C GLU A 71 12.03 -2.65 -1.58
N TYR A 72 11.30 -3.69 -1.96
CA TYR A 72 11.54 -5.05 -1.51
C TYR A 72 12.05 -5.94 -2.64
N GLY A 73 12.99 -6.80 -2.31
CA GLY A 73 13.33 -8.01 -3.06
C GLY A 73 12.79 -9.25 -2.36
N THR A 74 12.72 -10.35 -3.10
CA THR A 74 12.32 -11.65 -2.56
C THR A 74 13.38 -12.70 -2.84
N ASN A 75 13.53 -13.65 -1.92
CA ASN A 75 14.37 -14.82 -2.14
C ASN A 75 13.48 -15.97 -2.64
N GLN A 76 12.94 -15.79 -3.85
CA GLN A 76 12.20 -16.87 -4.50
C GLN A 76 13.17 -17.84 -5.13
N ASN A 77 13.01 -19.10 -4.80
CA ASN A 77 13.58 -20.20 -5.56
C ASN A 77 12.43 -21.03 -6.15
N ASP A 78 12.74 -21.94 -7.07
CA ASP A 78 11.77 -22.77 -7.79
C ASP A 78 10.79 -23.52 -6.86
N TYR A 79 11.21 -23.83 -5.64
CA TYR A 79 10.37 -24.49 -4.65
C TYR A 79 9.30 -23.54 -4.07
N HIS A 80 9.69 -22.32 -3.73
CA HIS A 80 8.78 -21.31 -3.17
C HIS A 80 7.85 -20.71 -4.23
N LEU A 81 8.28 -20.58 -5.48
CA LEU A 81 7.46 -20.14 -6.61
C LEU A 81 6.20 -20.99 -6.80
N ASN A 82 6.28 -22.28 -6.47
CA ASN A 82 5.15 -23.21 -6.58
C ASN A 82 4.23 -23.22 -5.35
N LEU A 83 4.69 -22.72 -4.20
CA LEU A 83 3.93 -22.74 -2.94
C LEU A 83 3.34 -21.38 -2.58
N PHE A 84 4.03 -20.29 -2.93
CA PHE A 84 3.63 -18.93 -2.57
C PHE A 84 3.73 -18.01 -3.78
N HIS A 85 2.62 -17.48 -4.23
CA HIS A 85 2.58 -16.51 -5.31
C HIS A 85 2.79 -15.11 -4.75
N TYR A 86 4.01 -14.57 -4.85
CA TYR A 86 4.28 -13.16 -4.58
C TYR A 86 3.94 -12.34 -5.83
N TRP A 87 2.65 -12.04 -6.02
CA TRP A 87 2.15 -11.44 -7.25
C TRP A 87 2.83 -10.12 -7.61
N GLY A 88 3.08 -9.25 -6.61
CA GLY A 88 3.80 -8.00 -6.84
C GLY A 88 5.20 -8.22 -7.41
N ASP A 89 5.95 -9.18 -6.87
CA ASP A 89 7.30 -9.50 -7.34
C ASP A 89 7.29 -10.08 -8.77
N ARG A 90 6.33 -10.96 -9.09
CA ARG A 90 6.14 -11.46 -10.46
C ARG A 90 5.85 -10.34 -11.46
N MET A 91 5.02 -9.36 -11.07
CA MET A 91 4.74 -8.18 -11.90
C MET A 91 5.97 -7.30 -12.08
N LYS A 92 6.78 -7.12 -11.03
CA LYS A 92 8.07 -6.42 -11.10
C LYS A 92 9.05 -7.11 -12.07
N LEU A 93 9.00 -8.43 -12.14
CA LEU A 93 9.80 -9.24 -13.08
C LEU A 93 9.24 -9.29 -14.51
N GLY A 94 8.12 -8.58 -14.79
CA GLY A 94 7.55 -8.48 -16.12
C GLY A 94 6.65 -9.66 -16.53
N GLU A 95 6.19 -10.47 -15.57
CA GLU A 95 5.35 -11.66 -15.84
C GLU A 95 3.87 -11.35 -16.05
N GLN A 96 3.47 -10.07 -16.14
CA GLN A 96 2.10 -9.68 -16.46
C GLN A 96 1.78 -9.99 -17.92
N ASN A 97 0.57 -10.52 -18.20
CA ASN A 97 0.14 -10.92 -19.54
C ASN A 97 -1.37 -10.74 -19.75
N THR A 98 -1.84 -10.81 -21.01
CA THR A 98 -3.24 -10.58 -21.39
C THR A 98 -4.13 -11.82 -21.27
N ASN A 99 -3.58 -13.03 -21.30
CA ASN A 99 -4.36 -14.27 -21.25
C ASN A 99 -4.84 -14.58 -19.83
N ASP A 100 -3.94 -14.44 -18.86
CA ASP A 100 -4.21 -14.67 -17.44
C ASP A 100 -3.47 -13.63 -16.59
N PRO A 101 -4.00 -12.38 -16.51
CA PRO A 101 -3.34 -11.29 -15.80
C PRO A 101 -3.15 -11.60 -14.32
N ASN A 102 -1.95 -11.30 -13.79
CA ASN A 102 -1.66 -11.40 -12.37
C ASN A 102 -2.54 -10.41 -11.60
N MET A 103 -3.11 -10.83 -10.45
CA MET A 103 -3.97 -10.00 -9.62
C MET A 103 -5.08 -9.30 -10.42
N ASN A 104 -5.89 -10.08 -11.12
CA ASN A 104 -6.96 -9.57 -11.98
C ASN A 104 -8.17 -9.09 -11.16
N TYR A 105 -8.17 -7.83 -10.73
CA TYR A 105 -9.25 -7.20 -9.98
C TYR A 105 -10.51 -6.92 -10.83
N TRP A 106 -10.41 -7.03 -12.15
CA TRP A 106 -11.55 -6.89 -13.06
C TRP A 106 -12.52 -8.08 -12.93
N GLU A 107 -11.99 -9.29 -12.89
CA GLU A 107 -12.78 -10.53 -12.84
C GLU A 107 -12.69 -11.28 -11.48
N GLY A 108 -11.80 -10.85 -10.57
CA GLY A 108 -11.56 -11.58 -9.33
C GLY A 108 -10.76 -12.86 -9.51
N ARG A 109 -9.71 -12.84 -10.33
CA ARG A 109 -8.84 -13.98 -10.59
C ARG A 109 -7.44 -13.77 -10.01
N ASN A 110 -6.70 -14.87 -9.86
CA ASN A 110 -5.31 -14.83 -9.37
C ASN A 110 -5.20 -14.09 -8.04
N ASP A 111 -6.00 -14.54 -7.06
CA ASP A 111 -6.09 -14.04 -5.69
C ASP A 111 -6.60 -12.58 -5.53
N ALA A 112 -6.97 -11.91 -6.61
CA ALA A 112 -7.59 -10.60 -6.55
C ALA A 112 -9.09 -10.66 -6.19
N ARG A 113 -9.62 -9.61 -5.59
CA ARG A 113 -11.06 -9.42 -5.38
C ARG A 113 -11.71 -8.97 -6.70
N ASN A 114 -12.94 -9.43 -6.96
CA ASN A 114 -13.72 -8.93 -8.10
C ASN A 114 -14.35 -7.58 -7.72
N LEU A 115 -13.76 -6.48 -8.19
CA LEU A 115 -14.23 -5.15 -7.83
C LEU A 115 -15.49 -4.73 -8.60
N TYR A 116 -15.78 -5.29 -9.79
CA TYR A 116 -17.05 -5.05 -10.47
C TYR A 116 -18.24 -5.71 -9.77
N ILE A 117 -18.04 -6.89 -9.15
CA ILE A 117 -19.07 -7.46 -8.25
C ILE A 117 -19.24 -6.56 -7.01
N ALA A 118 -18.16 -6.05 -6.44
CA ALA A 118 -18.24 -5.11 -5.33
C ALA A 118 -19.04 -3.85 -5.68
N LEU A 119 -18.82 -3.27 -6.84
CA LEU A 119 -19.56 -2.11 -7.34
C LEU A 119 -21.05 -2.39 -7.54
N ARG A 120 -21.36 -3.59 -8.11
CA ARG A 120 -22.75 -4.06 -8.23
C ARG A 120 -23.41 -4.18 -6.87
N ASP A 121 -22.75 -4.77 -5.89
CA ASP A 121 -23.29 -4.95 -4.54
C ASP A 121 -23.46 -3.62 -3.80
N CYS A 122 -22.56 -2.62 -4.05
CA CYS A 122 -22.79 -1.25 -3.59
C CYS A 122 -24.09 -0.67 -4.12
N ASN A 123 -24.38 -0.81 -5.41
CA ASN A 123 -25.63 -0.34 -6.00
C ASN A 123 -26.84 -1.08 -5.42
N ILE A 124 -26.79 -2.41 -5.28
CA ILE A 124 -27.83 -3.20 -4.64
C ILE A 124 -28.15 -2.66 -3.23
N PHE A 125 -27.11 -2.34 -2.44
CA PHE A 125 -27.30 -1.78 -1.11
C PHE A 125 -28.00 -0.42 -1.16
N LEU A 126 -27.50 0.49 -1.99
CA LEU A 126 -28.05 1.85 -2.12
C LEU A 126 -29.52 1.86 -2.60
N GLU A 127 -29.89 0.94 -3.51
CA GLU A 127 -31.27 0.79 -4.04
C GLU A 127 -32.24 0.23 -3.00
N ASN A 128 -31.75 -0.56 -2.03
CA ASN A 128 -32.62 -1.34 -1.15
C ASN A 128 -32.62 -0.92 0.32
N ILE A 129 -31.61 -0.16 0.80
CA ILE A 129 -31.49 0.20 2.22
C ILE A 129 -32.70 0.98 2.75
N GLY A 130 -33.42 1.71 1.88
CA GLY A 130 -34.67 2.40 2.21
C GLY A 130 -35.83 1.46 2.56
N LYS A 131 -35.74 0.17 2.23
CA LYS A 131 -36.79 -0.83 2.54
C LYS A 131 -36.67 -1.40 3.94
N VAL A 132 -35.55 -1.20 4.61
CA VAL A 132 -35.34 -1.64 6.01
C VAL A 132 -36.29 -0.90 6.93
N GLY A 133 -36.97 -1.63 7.80
CA GLY A 133 -37.99 -1.09 8.70
C GLY A 133 -37.46 -0.12 9.76
N PRO A 134 -38.32 0.25 10.74
CA PRO A 134 -38.00 1.26 11.75
C PRO A 134 -36.95 0.82 12.78
N ASP A 135 -36.47 -0.42 12.74
CA ASP A 135 -35.38 -0.93 13.54
C ASP A 135 -34.00 -0.38 13.12
N LEU A 136 -33.90 0.22 11.93
CA LEU A 136 -32.78 1.02 11.49
C LEU A 136 -33.16 2.50 11.54
N ASN A 137 -32.58 3.26 12.49
CA ASN A 137 -32.82 4.70 12.60
C ASN A 137 -32.22 5.46 11.39
N ASP A 138 -32.68 6.72 11.22
CA ASP A 138 -32.31 7.52 10.05
C ASP A 138 -30.82 7.93 10.06
N GLU A 139 -30.21 8.12 11.24
CA GLU A 139 -28.77 8.46 11.38
C GLU A 139 -27.88 7.30 10.94
N ASP A 140 -28.13 6.08 11.45
CA ASP A 140 -27.40 4.88 11.02
C ASP A 140 -27.61 4.61 9.52
N ARG A 141 -28.84 4.82 9.03
CA ARG A 141 -29.15 4.67 7.60
C ARG A 141 -28.34 5.64 6.75
N ALA A 142 -28.29 6.91 7.08
CA ALA A 142 -27.53 7.93 6.36
C ALA A 142 -26.03 7.60 6.41
N ARG A 143 -25.50 7.24 7.58
CA ARG A 143 -24.12 6.80 7.74
C ARG A 143 -23.78 5.59 6.86
N TRP A 144 -24.61 4.55 6.84
CA TRP A 144 -24.35 3.34 6.04
C TRP A 144 -24.40 3.63 4.54
N ILE A 145 -25.31 4.51 4.10
CA ILE A 145 -25.33 5.00 2.71
C ILE A 145 -24.02 5.71 2.38
N ALA A 146 -23.54 6.57 3.26
CA ALA A 146 -22.29 7.29 3.07
C ALA A 146 -21.07 6.35 3.05
N GLU A 147 -21.01 5.34 3.93
CA GLU A 147 -19.97 4.32 3.91
C GLU A 147 -19.94 3.54 2.58
N VAL A 148 -21.13 3.15 2.05
CA VAL A 148 -21.22 2.44 0.78
C VAL A 148 -20.84 3.33 -0.41
N LYS A 149 -21.22 4.62 -0.40
CA LYS A 149 -20.77 5.59 -1.41
C LYS A 149 -19.25 5.72 -1.42
N PHE A 150 -18.64 5.82 -0.23
CA PHE A 150 -17.18 5.82 -0.10
C PHE A 150 -16.55 4.53 -0.64
N LEU A 151 -17.05 3.35 -0.25
CA LEU A 151 -16.51 2.07 -0.71
C LEU A 151 -16.63 1.95 -2.24
N LYS A 152 -17.74 2.41 -2.81
CA LYS A 152 -17.93 2.51 -4.26
C LYS A 152 -16.89 3.42 -4.92
N ALA A 153 -16.60 4.59 -4.32
CA ALA A 153 -15.52 5.48 -4.78
C ALA A 153 -14.16 4.80 -4.69
N PHE A 154 -13.85 4.14 -3.58
CA PHE A 154 -12.60 3.45 -3.35
C PHE A 154 -12.36 2.30 -4.35
N TYR A 155 -13.38 1.51 -4.67
CA TYR A 155 -13.26 0.42 -5.65
C TYR A 155 -13.06 0.93 -7.08
N HIS A 156 -13.75 2.01 -7.47
CA HIS A 156 -13.49 2.69 -8.75
C HIS A 156 -12.07 3.25 -8.78
N PHE A 157 -11.61 3.93 -7.71
CA PHE A 157 -10.26 4.47 -7.63
C PHE A 157 -9.19 3.39 -7.71
N TYR A 158 -9.40 2.24 -7.04
CA TYR A 158 -8.47 1.13 -7.09
C TYR A 158 -8.36 0.55 -8.51
N LEU A 159 -9.49 0.38 -9.23
CA LEU A 159 -9.50 -0.01 -10.64
C LEU A 159 -8.85 1.05 -11.52
N LEU A 160 -9.20 2.33 -11.33
CA LEU A 160 -8.71 3.44 -12.14
C LEU A 160 -7.19 3.54 -12.16
N ARG A 161 -6.54 3.48 -11.00
CA ARG A 161 -5.07 3.59 -10.93
C ARG A 161 -4.33 2.38 -11.49
N MET A 162 -5.01 1.23 -11.64
CA MET A 162 -4.45 0.02 -12.26
C MET A 162 -4.68 -0.01 -13.78
N TYR A 163 -5.93 0.20 -14.20
CA TYR A 163 -6.34 0.00 -15.60
C TYR A 163 -6.41 1.31 -16.40
N GLY A 164 -6.21 2.48 -15.77
CA GLY A 164 -6.51 3.77 -16.39
C GLY A 164 -8.02 3.95 -16.54
N PRO A 165 -8.52 4.54 -17.66
CA PRO A 165 -9.95 4.65 -17.93
C PRO A 165 -10.70 3.34 -17.74
N ILE A 166 -11.86 3.38 -17.09
CA ILE A 166 -12.68 2.19 -16.77
C ILE A 166 -14.16 2.46 -17.05
N PRO A 167 -14.98 1.44 -17.27
CA PRO A 167 -16.43 1.60 -17.21
C PRO A 167 -16.89 1.98 -15.80
N LEU A 168 -17.62 3.08 -15.67
CA LEU A 168 -18.21 3.51 -14.41
C LEU A 168 -19.53 2.76 -14.14
N VAL A 169 -19.64 2.11 -13.00
CA VAL A 169 -20.85 1.40 -12.57
C VAL A 169 -21.71 2.34 -11.71
N LYS A 170 -22.40 3.29 -12.35
CA LYS A 170 -23.23 4.28 -11.66
C LYS A 170 -24.49 3.65 -11.05
N GLU A 171 -25.10 2.73 -11.77
CA GLU A 171 -26.28 1.97 -11.39
C GLU A 171 -26.20 0.53 -11.93
N ASN A 172 -27.03 -0.37 -11.43
CA ASN A 172 -27.13 -1.72 -11.95
C ASN A 172 -28.03 -1.76 -13.18
N LEU A 173 -27.58 -2.45 -14.22
CA LEU A 173 -28.42 -2.71 -15.39
C LEU A 173 -29.57 -3.65 -15.02
N PRO A 174 -30.78 -3.45 -15.57
CA PRO A 174 -31.89 -4.36 -15.42
C PRO A 174 -31.54 -5.80 -15.85
N ILE A 175 -32.12 -6.80 -15.19
CA ILE A 175 -31.89 -8.23 -15.52
C ILE A 175 -32.24 -8.56 -16.98
N GLY A 176 -33.20 -7.83 -17.55
CA GLY A 176 -33.65 -8.01 -18.94
C GLY A 176 -32.87 -7.20 -19.98
N SER A 177 -31.78 -6.56 -19.61
CA SER A 177 -30.98 -5.75 -20.54
C SER A 177 -30.49 -6.57 -21.73
N SER A 178 -30.51 -5.95 -22.90
CA SER A 178 -30.04 -6.54 -24.14
C SER A 178 -28.54 -6.79 -24.17
N SER A 179 -28.07 -7.65 -25.04
CA SER A 179 -26.62 -7.87 -25.24
C SER A 179 -25.86 -6.60 -25.66
N GLU A 180 -26.55 -5.61 -26.23
CA GLU A 180 -25.96 -4.34 -26.62
C GLU A 180 -25.81 -3.42 -25.42
N GLU A 181 -26.80 -3.31 -24.56
CA GLU A 181 -26.77 -2.49 -23.34
C GLU A 181 -25.71 -2.96 -22.33
N VAL A 182 -25.45 -4.26 -22.23
CA VAL A 182 -24.42 -4.82 -21.33
C VAL A 182 -22.98 -4.64 -21.87
N ARG A 183 -22.82 -4.28 -23.15
CA ARG A 183 -21.51 -3.97 -23.75
C ARG A 183 -21.14 -2.51 -23.51
N VAL A 184 -20.77 -2.23 -22.27
CA VAL A 184 -20.38 -0.88 -21.82
C VAL A 184 -19.03 -0.43 -22.42
N TYR A 185 -18.87 0.86 -22.61
CA TYR A 185 -17.60 1.51 -22.96
C TYR A 185 -16.80 1.85 -21.70
N ARG A 186 -15.52 2.13 -21.88
CA ARG A 186 -14.70 2.80 -20.87
C ARG A 186 -15.07 4.30 -20.85
N ASP A 187 -15.27 4.86 -19.67
CA ASP A 187 -15.41 6.31 -19.49
C ASP A 187 -14.03 6.95 -19.56
N THR A 188 -13.96 8.27 -19.81
CA THR A 188 -12.68 8.97 -19.82
C THR A 188 -12.01 8.95 -18.45
N PHE A 189 -10.69 9.11 -18.41
CA PHE A 189 -9.98 9.13 -17.14
C PHE A 189 -10.49 10.24 -16.22
N ASP A 190 -10.77 11.41 -16.78
CA ASP A 190 -11.26 12.57 -16.04
C ASP A 190 -12.68 12.35 -15.51
N ASP A 191 -13.60 11.81 -16.32
CA ASP A 191 -14.94 11.42 -15.84
C ASP A 191 -14.88 10.42 -14.68
N CYS A 192 -13.91 9.50 -14.73
CA CYS A 192 -13.70 8.54 -13.65
C CYS A 192 -13.23 9.25 -12.36
N VAL A 193 -12.25 10.16 -12.44
CA VAL A 193 -11.77 10.94 -11.29
C VAL A 193 -12.91 11.79 -10.72
N ASP A 194 -13.66 12.48 -11.58
CA ASP A 194 -14.77 13.34 -11.13
C ASP A 194 -15.87 12.55 -10.44
N TYR A 195 -16.23 11.38 -10.97
CA TYR A 195 -17.22 10.52 -10.34
C TYR A 195 -16.76 9.98 -8.97
N ILE A 196 -15.49 9.59 -8.84
CA ILE A 196 -14.90 9.16 -7.57
C ILE A 196 -14.97 10.28 -6.54
N CYS A 197 -14.58 11.50 -6.93
CA CYS A 197 -14.63 12.67 -6.07
C CYS A 197 -16.07 13.04 -5.68
N GLN A 198 -17.00 13.02 -6.62
CA GLN A 198 -18.44 13.23 -6.35
C GLN A 198 -18.95 12.27 -5.27
N LEU A 199 -18.65 10.98 -5.38
CA LEU A 199 -19.09 9.99 -4.38
C LEU A 199 -18.51 10.28 -2.99
N CYS A 200 -17.25 10.75 -2.91
CA CYS A 200 -16.64 11.16 -1.64
C CYS A 200 -17.32 12.43 -1.08
N GLU A 201 -17.55 13.45 -1.92
CA GLU A 201 -18.23 14.69 -1.54
C GLU A 201 -19.63 14.42 -1.03
N GLU A 202 -20.38 13.50 -1.67
CA GLU A 202 -21.70 13.07 -1.22
C GLU A 202 -21.68 12.26 0.09
N ALA A 203 -20.57 11.57 0.40
CA ALA A 203 -20.45 10.77 1.62
C ALA A 203 -20.01 11.60 2.84
N ILE A 204 -19.12 12.58 2.66
CA ILE A 204 -18.50 13.36 3.75
C ILE A 204 -19.50 13.91 4.77
N PRO A 205 -20.64 14.53 4.40
CA PRO A 205 -21.55 15.12 5.37
C PRO A 205 -22.14 14.13 6.38
N ASP A 206 -22.43 12.91 5.95
CA ASP A 206 -23.12 11.88 6.75
C ASP A 206 -22.15 10.91 7.45
N LEU A 207 -20.84 11.03 7.20
CA LEU A 207 -19.80 10.24 7.88
C LEU A 207 -19.44 10.85 9.24
N PRO A 208 -19.14 10.01 10.27
CA PRO A 208 -18.67 10.51 11.56
C PRO A 208 -17.25 11.11 11.43
N LEU A 209 -16.91 12.07 12.27
CA LEU A 209 -15.54 12.61 12.38
C LEU A 209 -14.58 11.54 12.92
N SER A 210 -15.00 10.75 13.89
CA SER A 210 -14.22 9.69 14.52
C SER A 210 -15.11 8.52 14.93
N ILE A 211 -14.50 7.34 15.12
CA ILE A 211 -15.19 6.16 15.63
C ILE A 211 -15.34 6.26 17.15
N THR A 212 -16.56 6.14 17.66
CA THR A 212 -16.85 6.14 19.09
C THR A 212 -16.86 4.75 19.70
N ASP A 213 -17.39 3.75 18.99
CA ASP A 213 -17.30 2.33 19.39
C ASP A 213 -16.00 1.70 18.88
N VAL A 214 -14.92 1.96 19.62
CA VAL A 214 -13.58 1.48 19.26
C VAL A 214 -13.44 -0.04 19.30
N ILE A 215 -14.36 -0.75 19.97
CA ILE A 215 -14.31 -2.21 20.09
C ILE A 215 -14.84 -2.89 18.83
N ASN A 216 -15.98 -2.41 18.33
CA ASN A 216 -16.71 -3.08 17.26
C ASN A 216 -16.56 -2.41 15.89
N GLU A 217 -16.23 -1.12 15.84
CA GLU A 217 -16.31 -0.32 14.61
C GLU A 217 -14.96 0.24 14.11
N MET A 218 -13.85 0.00 14.83
CA MET A 218 -12.55 0.49 14.36
C MET A 218 -12.20 -0.02 12.96
N GLY A 219 -11.84 0.90 12.07
CA GLY A 219 -11.57 0.65 10.65
C GLY A 219 -12.75 0.94 9.74
N ARG A 220 -13.96 1.24 10.27
CA ARG A 220 -15.08 1.78 9.47
C ARG A 220 -14.77 3.19 8.98
N ILE A 221 -15.46 3.58 7.92
CA ILE A 221 -15.18 4.83 7.22
C ILE A 221 -15.60 6.04 8.04
N THR A 222 -14.70 7.03 8.06
CA THR A 222 -14.92 8.33 8.72
C THR A 222 -14.75 9.47 7.71
N ARG A 223 -15.14 10.66 8.09
CA ARG A 223 -15.00 11.87 7.27
C ARG A 223 -13.55 12.15 6.84
N PRO A 224 -12.54 12.07 7.73
CA PRO A 224 -11.13 12.17 7.33
C PRO A 224 -10.70 11.17 6.25
N ILE A 225 -11.18 9.93 6.32
CA ILE A 225 -10.86 8.89 5.33
C ILE A 225 -11.40 9.27 3.95
N ALA A 226 -12.66 9.73 3.89
CA ALA A 226 -13.29 10.11 2.63
C ALA A 226 -12.63 11.35 2.00
N ALA A 227 -12.30 12.36 2.81
CA ALA A 227 -11.61 13.55 2.35
C ALA A 227 -10.18 13.24 1.85
N THR A 228 -9.48 12.31 2.50
CA THR A 228 -8.15 11.88 2.08
C THR A 228 -8.19 11.12 0.76
N LEU A 229 -9.19 10.24 0.55
CA LEU A 229 -9.37 9.55 -0.74
C LEU A 229 -9.65 10.54 -1.88
N LEU A 230 -10.50 11.54 -1.63
CA LEU A 230 -10.78 12.61 -2.60
C LEU A 230 -9.49 13.34 -2.99
N ALA A 231 -8.66 13.70 -2.01
CA ALA A 231 -7.36 14.34 -2.25
C ALA A 231 -6.42 13.43 -3.06
N GLU A 232 -6.31 12.14 -2.71
CA GLU A 232 -5.49 11.16 -3.46
C GLU A 232 -5.98 11.02 -4.92
N ALA A 233 -7.30 11.01 -5.16
CA ALA A 233 -7.87 10.92 -6.50
C ALA A 233 -7.55 12.17 -7.34
N ARG A 234 -7.70 13.37 -6.78
CA ARG A 234 -7.36 14.64 -7.44
C ARG A 234 -5.86 14.73 -7.76
N VAL A 235 -4.98 14.38 -6.83
CA VAL A 235 -3.53 14.35 -7.07
C VAL A 235 -3.16 13.31 -8.13
N THR A 236 -3.78 12.14 -8.12
CA THR A 236 -3.59 11.11 -9.14
C THR A 236 -3.98 11.65 -10.53
N GLY A 237 -5.15 12.30 -10.63
CA GLY A 237 -5.64 12.90 -11.87
C GLY A 237 -4.78 14.05 -12.41
N ALA A 238 -4.10 14.78 -11.52
CA ALA A 238 -3.17 15.84 -11.89
C ALA A 238 -1.76 15.33 -12.27
N SER A 239 -1.44 14.08 -11.94
CA SER A 239 -0.07 13.54 -12.07
C SER A 239 0.32 13.22 -13.51
N PRO A 240 1.63 13.27 -13.86
CA PRO A 240 2.13 13.17 -15.24
C PRO A 240 1.77 11.89 -16.00
N LEU A 241 1.45 10.79 -15.32
CA LEU A 241 1.01 9.56 -15.98
C LEU A 241 -0.35 9.74 -16.67
N PHE A 242 -1.24 10.55 -16.08
CA PHE A 242 -2.63 10.67 -16.47
C PHE A 242 -3.00 12.04 -17.05
N ASN A 243 -2.24 13.08 -16.75
CA ASN A 243 -2.48 14.45 -17.21
C ASN A 243 -1.50 14.82 -18.34
N GLY A 244 -1.99 14.76 -19.58
CA GLY A 244 -1.20 15.13 -20.75
C GLY A 244 -0.09 14.14 -21.13
N ASN A 245 -0.23 12.85 -20.78
CA ASN A 245 0.79 11.85 -21.11
C ASN A 245 0.79 11.48 -22.59
N PRO A 246 1.85 11.79 -23.36
CA PRO A 246 1.90 11.52 -24.79
C PRO A 246 1.83 10.02 -25.13
N ASP A 247 2.22 9.13 -24.23
CA ASP A 247 2.15 7.68 -24.48
C ASP A 247 0.72 7.15 -24.54
N PHE A 248 -0.27 7.92 -24.01
CA PHE A 248 -1.66 7.50 -23.91
C PHE A 248 -2.65 8.42 -24.64
N GLN A 249 -2.21 9.57 -25.15
CA GLN A 249 -3.09 10.58 -25.77
C GLN A 249 -3.86 10.07 -27.00
N ASP A 250 -3.34 9.07 -27.69
CA ASP A 250 -3.97 8.51 -28.90
C ASP A 250 -4.92 7.35 -28.59
N LEU A 251 -5.06 6.95 -27.31
CA LEU A 251 -6.01 5.91 -26.93
C LEU A 251 -7.45 6.40 -27.13
N THR A 252 -8.10 5.89 -28.17
CA THR A 252 -9.49 6.21 -28.52
C THR A 252 -10.33 4.95 -28.49
N ASP A 253 -11.59 5.07 -28.06
CA ASP A 253 -12.54 3.97 -28.14
C ASP A 253 -13.14 3.83 -29.57
N ASN A 254 -13.97 2.81 -29.76
CA ASN A 254 -14.61 2.54 -31.07
C ASN A 254 -15.58 3.64 -31.52
N ARG A 255 -15.90 4.61 -30.67
CA ARG A 255 -16.69 5.82 -31.00
C ARG A 255 -15.81 6.99 -31.45
N GLY A 256 -14.50 6.83 -31.38
CA GLY A 256 -13.53 7.91 -31.64
C GLY A 256 -13.34 8.87 -30.45
N MET A 257 -13.81 8.52 -29.25
CA MET A 257 -13.63 9.30 -28.03
C MET A 257 -12.23 9.05 -27.46
N LYS A 258 -11.45 10.12 -27.25
CA LYS A 258 -10.18 10.06 -26.54
C LYS A 258 -10.42 9.74 -25.07
N LEU A 259 -9.71 8.75 -24.53
CA LEU A 259 -9.87 8.30 -23.15
C LEU A 259 -8.96 9.05 -22.16
N PHE A 260 -7.94 9.75 -22.63
CA PHE A 260 -7.09 10.64 -21.84
C PHE A 260 -7.13 12.06 -22.42
N SER A 261 -7.20 13.04 -21.53
CA SER A 261 -7.21 14.46 -21.88
C SER A 261 -5.82 14.99 -22.21
N GLU A 262 -5.79 16.17 -22.82
CA GLU A 262 -4.59 17.00 -22.90
C GLU A 262 -4.18 17.49 -21.50
N GLU A 263 -2.95 18.01 -21.39
CA GLU A 263 -2.45 18.55 -20.12
C GLU A 263 -3.30 19.73 -19.66
N ASP A 264 -3.83 19.64 -18.43
CA ASP A 264 -4.49 20.74 -17.73
C ASP A 264 -3.73 21.06 -16.43
N PRO A 265 -2.93 22.14 -16.40
CA PRO A 265 -2.21 22.56 -15.20
C PRO A 265 -3.11 22.94 -14.04
N ASN A 266 -4.38 23.30 -14.29
CA ASN A 266 -5.32 23.67 -13.23
C ASN A 266 -5.71 22.50 -12.34
N LYS A 267 -5.54 21.25 -12.80
CA LYS A 267 -5.77 20.06 -11.98
C LYS A 267 -4.94 20.06 -10.69
N TRP A 268 -3.73 20.65 -10.71
CA TRP A 268 -2.90 20.79 -9.51
C TRP A 268 -3.47 21.80 -8.51
N ASN A 269 -4.13 22.87 -8.98
CA ASN A 269 -4.82 23.80 -8.08
C ASN A 269 -5.98 23.11 -7.37
N VAL A 270 -6.79 22.34 -8.12
CA VAL A 270 -7.91 21.56 -7.56
C VAL A 270 -7.40 20.53 -6.55
N ALA A 271 -6.30 19.83 -6.87
CA ALA A 271 -5.68 18.86 -5.98
C ALA A 271 -5.15 19.52 -4.68
N ALA A 272 -4.52 20.70 -4.77
CA ALA A 272 -4.02 21.43 -3.61
C ALA A 272 -5.16 21.86 -2.68
N VAL A 273 -6.30 22.33 -3.23
CA VAL A 273 -7.50 22.66 -2.44
C VAL A 273 -8.03 21.43 -1.73
N ALA A 274 -8.19 20.31 -2.43
CA ALA A 274 -8.68 19.05 -1.84
C ALA A 274 -7.76 18.53 -0.73
N CYS A 275 -6.43 18.60 -0.91
CA CYS A 275 -5.48 18.22 0.14
C CYS A 275 -5.60 19.12 1.38
N LYS A 276 -5.75 20.43 1.18
CA LYS A 276 -5.94 21.38 2.29
C LYS A 276 -7.19 21.05 3.09
N GLU A 277 -8.32 20.87 2.43
CA GLU A 277 -9.59 20.50 3.06
C GLU A 277 -9.47 19.17 3.83
N ALA A 278 -8.80 18.18 3.27
CA ALA A 278 -8.56 16.91 3.95
C ALA A 278 -7.72 17.10 5.23
N VAL A 279 -6.67 17.94 5.20
CA VAL A 279 -5.86 18.27 6.39
C VAL A 279 -6.71 18.96 7.46
N GLU A 280 -7.58 19.92 7.08
CA GLU A 280 -8.47 20.62 8.01
C GLU A 280 -9.48 19.67 8.65
N ILE A 281 -10.10 18.77 7.88
CA ILE A 281 -11.02 17.74 8.38
C ILE A 281 -10.29 16.75 9.32
N CYS A 282 -9.05 16.35 9.01
CA CYS A 282 -8.25 15.54 9.92
C CYS A 282 -8.02 16.27 11.25
N LYS A 283 -7.68 17.54 11.20
CA LYS A 283 -7.47 18.37 12.40
C LYS A 283 -8.75 18.51 13.24
N GLU A 284 -9.92 18.71 12.62
CA GLU A 284 -11.21 18.71 13.31
C GLU A 284 -11.50 17.38 14.00
N ALA A 285 -11.09 16.27 13.40
CA ALA A 285 -11.22 14.93 13.96
C ALA A 285 -10.19 14.59 15.06
N GLY A 286 -9.28 15.52 15.38
CA GLY A 286 -8.21 15.33 16.37
C GLY A 286 -6.95 14.67 15.79
N ILE A 287 -6.90 14.38 14.49
CA ILE A 287 -5.71 13.84 13.80
C ILE A 287 -4.86 15.03 13.32
N SER A 288 -4.04 15.57 14.22
CA SER A 288 -3.29 16.81 13.97
C SER A 288 -1.82 16.74 14.30
N GLN A 289 -1.35 15.58 14.76
CA GLN A 289 0.05 15.36 15.19
C GLN A 289 0.59 14.09 14.56
N LEU A 290 1.88 14.12 14.23
CA LEU A 290 2.61 12.92 13.86
C LEU A 290 2.91 12.10 15.12
N TYR A 291 2.93 10.78 14.98
CA TYR A 291 3.12 9.87 16.09
C TYR A 291 4.46 10.08 16.80
N GLU A 292 4.41 10.15 18.13
CA GLU A 292 5.57 10.18 18.99
C GLU A 292 5.49 9.08 20.07
N PHE A 293 6.56 8.30 20.22
CA PHE A 293 6.64 7.25 21.21
C PHE A 293 6.85 7.83 22.61
N ASN A 294 5.81 7.85 23.42
CA ASN A 294 5.80 8.47 24.77
C ASN A 294 5.55 7.45 25.91
N ASP A 295 5.82 6.15 25.70
CA ASP A 295 5.59 5.14 26.75
C ASP A 295 6.65 5.27 27.84
N SER A 296 6.21 5.73 29.01
CA SER A 296 7.06 5.96 30.21
C SER A 296 7.57 4.68 30.87
N ARG A 297 7.07 3.50 30.49
CA ARG A 297 7.56 2.20 30.97
C ARG A 297 8.98 1.90 30.48
N TYR A 298 9.40 2.56 29.40
CA TYR A 298 10.69 2.39 28.76
C TYR A 298 11.61 3.59 29.03
N ASP A 299 12.73 3.33 29.73
CA ASP A 299 13.80 4.33 29.91
C ASP A 299 14.73 4.31 28.69
N LEU A 300 14.42 5.14 27.69
CA LEU A 300 15.10 5.21 26.40
C LEU A 300 15.85 6.53 26.23
N SER A 301 16.97 6.47 25.48
CA SER A 301 17.64 7.67 24.94
C SER A 301 16.74 8.39 23.95
N GLU A 302 17.08 9.62 23.64
CA GLU A 302 16.36 10.40 22.63
C GLU A 302 16.45 9.74 21.25
N GLU A 303 17.60 9.18 20.88
CA GLU A 303 17.83 8.48 19.62
C GLU A 303 16.96 7.22 19.49
N THR A 304 16.90 6.39 20.53
CA THR A 304 16.07 5.19 20.54
C THR A 304 14.58 5.56 20.53
N ARG A 305 14.16 6.56 21.33
CA ARG A 305 12.78 7.06 21.35
C ARG A 305 12.35 7.60 19.98
N ARG A 306 13.21 8.36 19.30
CA ARG A 306 12.98 8.84 17.94
C ARG A 306 12.83 7.68 16.95
N GLY A 307 13.70 6.69 17.03
CA GLY A 307 13.58 5.47 16.21
C GLY A 307 12.26 4.72 16.47
N MET A 308 11.79 4.72 17.73
CA MET A 308 10.49 4.13 18.09
C MET A 308 9.31 4.97 17.58
N SER A 309 9.41 6.30 17.56
CA SER A 309 8.40 7.18 16.96
C SER A 309 8.24 6.91 15.46
N ILE A 310 9.36 6.76 14.75
CA ILE A 310 9.36 6.45 13.30
C ILE A 310 8.72 5.08 13.03
N ARG A 311 9.13 4.03 13.76
CA ARG A 311 8.57 2.67 13.58
C ARG A 311 7.12 2.57 14.04
N GLY A 312 6.79 3.19 15.17
CA GLY A 312 5.46 3.17 15.76
C GLY A 312 4.40 3.82 14.87
N ALA A 313 4.74 4.85 14.10
CA ALA A 313 3.83 5.46 13.13
C ALA A 313 3.20 4.43 12.16
N SER A 314 3.93 3.33 11.86
CA SER A 314 3.48 2.25 10.97
C SER A 314 3.07 0.98 11.70
N THR A 315 3.42 0.79 12.98
CA THR A 315 3.20 -0.48 13.68
C THR A 315 2.36 -0.37 14.94
N GLU A 316 2.23 0.79 15.57
CA GLU A 316 1.33 0.98 16.71
C GLU A 316 -0.11 1.01 16.25
N LYS A 317 -0.97 0.28 16.98
CA LYS A 317 -2.38 0.18 16.64
C LYS A 317 -3.09 1.50 16.89
N TRP A 318 -3.83 1.95 15.88
CA TRP A 318 -4.76 3.06 16.01
C TRP A 318 -4.12 4.30 16.68
N ASN A 319 -2.84 4.57 16.32
CA ASN A 319 -2.11 5.71 16.82
C ASN A 319 -2.71 7.04 16.30
N GLU A 320 -2.31 8.15 16.92
CA GLU A 320 -2.85 9.49 16.68
C GLU A 320 -2.56 10.07 15.28
N GLU A 321 -1.61 9.48 14.54
CA GLU A 321 -1.29 9.88 13.17
C GLU A 321 -2.15 9.13 12.14
N LEU A 322 -2.78 8.02 12.53
CA LEU A 322 -3.44 7.11 11.61
C LEU A 322 -4.81 7.66 11.18
N ILE A 323 -4.97 7.95 9.88
CA ILE A 323 -6.25 8.36 9.29
C ILE A 323 -7.10 7.11 9.01
N TRP A 324 -6.52 6.09 8.35
CA TRP A 324 -7.18 4.83 8.05
C TRP A 324 -6.24 3.65 8.17
N GLY A 325 -6.61 2.72 9.01
CA GLY A 325 -5.88 1.48 9.22
C GLY A 325 -6.65 0.26 8.71
N ASN A 326 -5.93 -0.71 8.16
CA ASN A 326 -6.53 -1.98 7.78
C ASN A 326 -6.83 -2.83 9.04
N PRO A 327 -8.11 -3.08 9.36
CA PRO A 327 -8.48 -3.88 10.53
C PRO A 327 -8.19 -5.38 10.34
N VAL A 328 -8.09 -5.83 9.08
CA VAL A 328 -7.78 -7.23 8.76
C VAL A 328 -6.29 -7.48 8.98
N ASN A 329 -6.00 -8.25 10.01
CA ASN A 329 -4.62 -8.45 10.45
C ASN A 329 -3.86 -9.48 9.61
N THR A 330 -3.12 -9.00 8.64
CA THR A 330 -2.13 -9.77 7.87
C THR A 330 -0.69 -9.50 8.30
N SER A 331 -0.50 -8.59 9.26
CA SER A 331 0.81 -8.09 9.68
C SER A 331 1.75 -9.18 10.22
N ALA A 332 1.23 -10.22 10.85
CA ALA A 332 2.04 -11.34 11.34
C ALA A 332 2.76 -12.08 10.18
N GLN A 333 2.11 -12.22 9.03
CA GLN A 333 2.72 -12.87 7.87
C GLN A 333 3.84 -12.02 7.26
N LEU A 334 3.66 -10.69 7.18
CA LEU A 334 4.70 -9.79 6.73
C LEU A 334 5.88 -9.81 7.73
N GLN A 335 5.62 -9.64 9.03
CA GLN A 335 6.66 -9.66 10.06
C GLN A 335 7.47 -10.96 10.04
N GLN A 336 6.83 -12.10 9.82
CA GLN A 336 7.52 -13.39 9.70
C GLN A 336 8.54 -13.40 8.56
N ARG A 337 8.21 -12.76 7.43
CA ARG A 337 9.04 -12.79 6.22
C ARG A 337 10.13 -11.74 6.16
N ILE A 338 10.09 -10.75 7.06
CA ILE A 338 11.07 -9.66 7.08
C ILE A 338 11.94 -9.64 8.34
N LEU A 339 11.52 -10.32 9.45
CA LEU A 339 12.27 -10.37 10.70
C LEU A 339 13.53 -11.23 10.54
N PRO A 340 14.74 -10.69 10.80
CA PRO A 340 15.97 -11.48 10.82
C PRO A 340 15.97 -12.49 11.99
N CYS A 341 16.81 -13.50 11.89
CA CYS A 341 17.01 -14.45 12.95
C CYS A 341 18.05 -13.97 13.94
N PHE A 342 17.77 -14.14 15.24
CA PHE A 342 18.62 -13.70 16.34
C PHE A 342 19.06 -14.82 17.28
N LYS A 343 18.80 -16.08 16.95
CA LYS A 343 19.20 -17.24 17.75
C LYS A 343 19.73 -18.35 16.85
N ASP A 344 20.75 -19.06 17.36
CA ASP A 344 21.14 -20.34 16.78
C ASP A 344 19.97 -21.30 16.93
N LYS A 345 19.62 -21.97 15.83
CA LYS A 345 18.44 -22.78 15.86
C LYS A 345 18.29 -23.88 14.88
N ASP A 346 17.49 -24.78 15.33
CA ASP A 346 16.75 -25.65 14.45
C ASP A 346 15.63 -24.86 13.78
N TRP A 347 15.78 -24.57 12.49
CA TRP A 347 14.83 -23.86 11.65
C TRP A 347 13.57 -24.69 11.33
N SER A 348 13.39 -25.81 11.99
CA SER A 348 12.22 -26.66 11.80
C SER A 348 10.92 -26.07 12.34
N HIS A 349 10.99 -24.97 13.13
CA HIS A 349 9.78 -24.36 13.68
C HIS A 349 9.04 -23.56 12.61
N THR A 350 7.86 -24.01 12.20
CA THR A 350 7.00 -23.40 11.17
C THR A 350 6.59 -21.95 11.48
N SER A 351 6.62 -21.54 12.75
CA SER A 351 6.30 -20.18 13.20
C SER A 351 7.54 -19.30 13.43
N GLY A 352 8.74 -19.76 13.08
CA GLY A 352 9.97 -18.96 13.19
C GLY A 352 10.07 -17.89 12.10
N PRO A 353 11.04 -16.95 12.23
CA PRO A 353 11.33 -15.99 11.17
C PRO A 353 11.77 -16.68 9.88
N ILE A 354 11.31 -16.15 8.76
CA ILE A 354 11.62 -16.61 7.40
C ILE A 354 12.05 -15.37 6.58
N PRO A 355 13.26 -14.81 6.78
CA PRO A 355 13.68 -13.55 6.16
C PRO A 355 13.94 -13.71 4.65
N GLU A 356 12.89 -13.93 3.88
CA GLU A 356 12.92 -14.11 2.42
C GLU A 356 12.44 -12.87 1.66
N VAL A 357 11.81 -11.90 2.35
CA VAL A 357 11.46 -10.58 1.85
C VAL A 357 12.40 -9.58 2.52
N TYR A 358 13.09 -8.78 1.72
CA TYR A 358 14.16 -7.92 2.22
C TYR A 358 14.16 -6.56 1.51
N PRO A 359 14.57 -5.48 2.18
CA PRO A 359 14.83 -4.18 1.55
C PRO A 359 15.89 -4.33 0.47
N THR A 360 15.67 -3.72 -0.69
CA THR A 360 16.70 -3.70 -1.74
C THR A 360 17.89 -2.84 -1.29
N PHE A 361 19.04 -3.06 -1.90
CA PHE A 361 20.25 -2.27 -1.64
C PHE A 361 20.03 -0.78 -1.95
N ARG A 362 19.20 -0.50 -2.96
CA ARG A 362 18.80 0.84 -3.33
C ARG A 362 18.11 1.59 -2.18
N MET A 363 17.29 0.91 -1.38
CA MET A 363 16.67 1.55 -0.23
C MET A 363 17.71 2.04 0.78
N ALA A 364 18.79 1.28 1.00
CA ALA A 364 19.88 1.74 1.86
C ALA A 364 20.60 2.98 1.30
N GLU A 365 20.68 3.14 -0.01
CA GLU A 365 21.27 4.32 -0.64
C GLU A 365 20.32 5.53 -0.66
N LEU A 366 18.99 5.31 -0.66
CA LEU A 366 17.96 6.34 -0.81
C LEU A 366 17.87 7.29 0.39
N PHE A 367 18.00 6.76 1.62
CA PHE A 367 17.90 7.56 2.85
C PHE A 367 18.94 8.68 2.86
N TYR A 368 18.62 9.78 3.51
CA TYR A 368 19.53 10.92 3.62
C TYR A 368 20.75 10.63 4.49
N SER A 369 21.75 11.49 4.38
CA SER A 369 22.81 11.62 5.37
C SER A 369 22.24 12.14 6.70
N GLN A 370 23.04 12.14 7.75
CA GLN A 370 22.68 12.74 9.05
C GLN A 370 22.34 14.24 8.95
N ASN A 371 22.76 14.89 7.88
CA ASN A 371 22.51 16.31 7.60
C ASN A 371 21.16 16.54 6.86
N GLY A 372 20.42 15.47 6.57
CA GLY A 372 19.11 15.53 5.94
C GLY A 372 19.11 15.91 4.47
N VAL A 373 20.19 15.61 3.75
CA VAL A 373 20.33 15.76 2.30
C VAL A 373 20.77 14.44 1.66
N PRO A 374 20.56 14.23 0.34
CA PRO A 374 21.04 13.02 -0.33
C PRO A 374 22.53 12.78 -0.09
N ILE A 375 22.91 11.51 0.12
CA ILE A 375 24.32 11.19 0.45
C ILE A 375 25.31 11.57 -0.65
N GLU A 376 24.87 11.60 -1.91
CA GLU A 376 25.67 12.06 -3.05
C GLU A 376 25.76 13.60 -3.14
N GLU A 377 24.81 14.31 -2.55
CA GLU A 377 24.81 15.77 -2.55
C GLU A 377 25.47 16.38 -1.29
N ASP A 378 25.61 15.61 -0.20
CA ASP A 378 26.16 16.08 1.06
C ASP A 378 27.67 16.36 0.94
N VAL A 379 28.09 17.59 1.24
CA VAL A 379 29.50 17.99 1.18
C VAL A 379 30.37 17.33 2.26
N ASN A 380 29.73 16.83 3.34
CA ASN A 380 30.41 16.21 4.48
C ASN A 380 30.38 14.67 4.41
N TYR A 381 29.68 14.07 3.44
CA TYR A 381 29.56 12.63 3.31
C TYR A 381 30.53 12.09 2.26
N ASP A 382 31.35 11.11 2.61
CA ASP A 382 32.30 10.49 1.68
C ASP A 382 31.61 9.45 0.77
N HIS A 383 30.74 9.93 -0.12
CA HIS A 383 29.95 9.10 -1.03
C HIS A 383 30.80 8.19 -1.95
N PRO A 384 31.96 8.63 -2.51
CA PRO A 384 32.78 7.73 -3.34
C PRO A 384 33.27 6.47 -2.60
N HIS A 385 33.52 6.57 -1.30
CA HIS A 385 34.04 5.47 -0.49
C HIS A 385 32.97 4.79 0.38
N ARG A 386 31.70 4.99 0.10
CA ARG A 386 30.58 4.47 0.91
C ARG A 386 30.56 2.96 1.10
N TYR A 387 31.21 2.21 0.24
CA TYR A 387 31.29 0.72 0.35
C TYR A 387 32.53 0.24 1.11
N GLN A 388 33.43 1.13 1.49
CA GLN A 388 34.61 0.76 2.27
C GLN A 388 34.21 0.34 3.68
N VAL A 389 34.90 -0.68 4.19
CA VAL A 389 34.72 -1.15 5.56
C VAL A 389 35.54 -0.25 6.49
N VAL A 390 34.88 0.26 7.51
CA VAL A 390 35.47 1.15 8.51
C VAL A 390 35.18 0.66 9.92
N THR A 391 35.99 1.08 10.89
CA THR A 391 35.77 0.79 12.31
C THR A 391 34.87 1.86 12.91
N VAL A 392 33.83 1.43 13.62
CA VAL A 392 32.82 2.33 14.23
C VAL A 392 33.42 3.07 15.44
N GLY A 393 33.32 4.39 15.42
CA GLY A 393 33.71 5.28 16.51
C GLY A 393 32.62 5.47 17.57
N ASP A 394 32.77 6.50 18.39
CA ASP A 394 31.84 6.87 19.46
C ASP A 394 30.53 7.50 18.96
N ASP A 395 30.55 8.11 17.77
CA ASP A 395 29.44 8.89 17.22
C ASP A 395 28.20 8.04 16.85
N HIS A 396 28.33 6.70 16.87
CA HIS A 396 27.29 5.79 16.43
C HIS A 396 26.82 4.80 17.51
N THR A 397 27.13 5.05 18.77
CA THR A 397 26.94 4.10 19.89
C THR A 397 25.50 3.65 20.13
N TYR A 398 24.50 4.41 19.69
CA TYR A 398 23.09 4.02 19.77
C TYR A 398 22.64 3.13 18.59
N TYR A 399 23.39 3.08 17.51
CA TYR A 399 23.04 2.37 16.28
C TYR A 399 23.91 1.15 16.03
N ILE A 400 25.20 1.23 16.40
CA ILE A 400 26.18 0.18 16.16
C ILE A 400 27.15 0.16 17.35
N LYS A 401 27.57 -1.04 17.78
CA LYS A 401 28.54 -1.17 18.87
C LYS A 401 29.90 -0.60 18.46
N LYS A 402 30.48 0.25 19.30
CA LYS A 402 31.84 0.79 19.14
C LYS A 402 32.86 -0.34 18.90
N GLY A 403 33.74 -0.16 17.96
CA GLY A 403 34.80 -1.10 17.58
C GLY A 403 34.36 -2.19 16.60
N GLU A 404 33.05 -2.33 16.31
CA GLU A 404 32.59 -3.18 15.21
C GLU A 404 33.03 -2.61 13.87
N ARG A 405 33.03 -3.45 12.84
CA ARG A 405 33.39 -3.03 11.48
C ARG A 405 32.21 -3.23 10.53
N THR A 406 31.90 -2.18 9.79
CA THR A 406 30.79 -2.17 8.84
C THR A 406 31.12 -1.28 7.63
N ALA A 407 30.33 -1.35 6.58
CA ALA A 407 30.47 -0.44 5.43
C ALA A 407 30.17 1.02 5.84
N TYR A 408 30.91 1.97 5.29
CA TYR A 408 30.67 3.39 5.52
C TYR A 408 29.25 3.82 5.12
N LEU A 409 28.62 3.13 4.16
CA LEU A 409 27.21 3.31 3.79
C LEU A 409 26.24 3.24 5.00
N ASN A 410 26.60 2.50 6.04
CA ASN A 410 25.78 2.32 7.23
C ASN A 410 26.03 3.40 8.33
N LEU A 411 26.91 4.35 8.06
CA LEU A 411 27.30 5.40 9.03
C LEU A 411 26.88 6.79 8.54
N TYR A 412 26.74 7.71 9.47
CA TYR A 412 26.41 9.11 9.20
C TYR A 412 25.10 9.29 8.41
N ARG A 413 24.12 8.44 8.74
CA ARG A 413 22.79 8.45 8.11
C ARG A 413 21.75 9.10 9.02
N GLU A 414 20.67 9.54 8.41
CA GLU A 414 19.51 10.07 9.13
C GLU A 414 18.84 9.03 10.04
N PRO A 415 18.07 9.44 11.08
CA PRO A 415 17.45 8.51 12.02
C PRO A 415 16.52 7.47 11.39
N ARG A 416 15.81 7.81 10.30
CA ARG A 416 14.91 6.82 9.59
C ARG A 416 15.71 5.67 9.00
N PHE A 417 16.95 5.88 8.53
CA PHE A 417 17.79 4.78 8.09
C PHE A 417 17.97 3.73 9.18
N TYR A 418 18.27 4.15 10.40
CA TYR A 418 18.49 3.25 11.54
C TYR A 418 17.20 2.68 12.13
N ALA A 419 16.10 3.40 12.00
CA ALA A 419 14.78 2.96 12.45
C ALA A 419 14.16 1.94 11.51
N ASP A 420 14.35 2.12 10.18
CA ASP A 420 13.65 1.37 9.15
C ASP A 420 14.44 0.16 8.65
N LEU A 421 15.79 0.20 8.75
CA LEU A 421 16.67 -0.85 8.23
C LEU A 421 17.45 -1.56 9.33
N GLY A 422 17.49 -2.89 9.25
CA GLY A 422 18.48 -3.74 9.90
C GLY A 422 19.62 -4.04 8.93
N PHE A 423 20.86 -4.01 9.41
CA PHE A 423 22.06 -4.24 8.61
C PHE A 423 23.16 -4.89 9.45
N ASP A 424 24.16 -5.50 8.81
CA ASP A 424 25.23 -6.22 9.52
C ASP A 424 25.92 -5.32 10.56
N ARG A 425 26.01 -5.78 11.81
CA ARG A 425 26.53 -5.10 13.01
C ARG A 425 25.62 -4.01 13.59
N GLY A 426 24.50 -3.67 12.94
CA GLY A 426 23.51 -2.74 13.49
C GLY A 426 22.73 -3.31 14.65
N TYR A 427 22.32 -2.43 15.58
CA TYR A 427 21.42 -2.79 16.66
C TYR A 427 19.98 -2.97 16.20
N TRP A 428 19.30 -3.95 16.78
CA TRP A 428 17.88 -4.19 16.63
C TRP A 428 17.19 -4.10 17.98
N PHE A 429 16.54 -2.97 18.25
CA PHE A 429 15.71 -2.79 19.44
C PHE A 429 14.41 -3.61 19.28
N GLY A 430 14.04 -4.35 20.32
CA GLY A 430 12.93 -5.31 20.30
C GLY A 430 13.39 -6.76 20.39
N ASN A 431 12.60 -7.69 19.86
CA ASN A 431 12.84 -9.15 19.97
C ASN A 431 13.01 -9.62 21.43
N GLY A 432 12.14 -9.10 22.33
CA GLY A 432 12.21 -9.36 23.76
C GLY A 432 13.33 -8.60 24.49
N ARG A 433 14.04 -7.69 23.84
CA ARG A 433 15.13 -6.87 24.39
C ARG A 433 14.78 -5.41 24.27
N THR A 434 14.34 -4.82 25.37
CA THR A 434 13.74 -3.48 25.42
C THR A 434 14.46 -2.52 26.37
N LYS A 435 15.66 -2.89 26.85
CA LYS A 435 16.59 -1.97 27.54
C LYS A 435 17.44 -1.26 26.52
N ASP A 436 17.70 0.00 26.73
CA ASP A 436 18.56 0.77 25.85
C ASP A 436 20.02 0.35 25.94
N VAL A 437 20.81 0.75 24.97
CA VAL A 437 22.26 0.50 24.96
C VAL A 437 22.90 1.11 26.22
N GLY A 438 23.63 0.29 26.94
CA GLY A 438 24.29 0.71 28.19
C GLY A 438 23.40 0.72 29.45
N LYS A 439 22.10 0.43 29.34
CA LYS A 439 21.15 0.44 30.47
C LYS A 439 20.71 -0.94 30.97
N GLY A 440 21.32 -2.00 30.49
CA GLY A 440 20.98 -3.37 30.89
C GLY A 440 22.09 -4.38 30.62
N THR A 441 21.80 -5.64 30.92
CA THR A 441 22.70 -6.76 30.59
C THR A 441 22.71 -7.04 29.10
N ALA A 442 23.67 -7.80 28.62
CA ALA A 442 23.76 -8.21 27.20
C ALA A 442 22.53 -8.96 26.70
N SER A 443 21.74 -9.59 27.59
CA SER A 443 20.51 -10.28 27.25
C SER A 443 19.27 -9.37 27.20
N GLU A 444 19.36 -8.16 27.73
CA GLU A 444 18.27 -7.18 27.78
C GLU A 444 18.45 -6.03 26.76
N THR A 445 19.69 -5.74 26.37
CA THR A 445 20.04 -4.71 25.36
C THR A 445 19.78 -5.20 23.94
N PRO A 446 19.67 -4.28 22.94
CA PRO A 446 19.31 -4.63 21.58
C PRO A 446 20.15 -5.75 20.98
N CYS A 447 19.51 -6.60 20.17
CA CYS A 447 20.21 -7.61 19.40
C CYS A 447 21.17 -6.95 18.38
N ILE A 448 22.24 -7.65 18.02
CA ILE A 448 23.11 -7.25 16.90
C ILE A 448 22.73 -8.12 15.69
N VAL A 449 22.44 -7.49 14.57
CA VAL A 449 22.26 -8.19 13.30
C VAL A 449 23.59 -8.75 12.84
N ALA A 450 23.63 -10.05 12.56
CA ALA A 450 24.81 -10.76 12.11
C ALA A 450 24.55 -11.42 10.74
N ALA A 451 24.76 -10.66 9.66
CA ALA A 451 24.25 -10.96 8.33
C ALA A 451 25.23 -11.73 7.40
N LYS A 452 26.47 -11.98 7.83
CA LYS A 452 27.44 -12.76 7.03
C LYS A 452 27.04 -14.22 6.93
N LYS A 453 27.48 -14.91 5.88
CA LYS A 453 27.20 -16.35 5.69
C LYS A 453 27.58 -17.17 6.93
N GLY A 454 26.67 -18.03 7.34
CA GLY A 454 26.84 -18.90 8.51
C GLY A 454 26.55 -18.21 9.85
N GLN A 455 26.32 -16.90 9.89
CA GLN A 455 25.90 -16.19 11.10
C GLN A 455 24.37 -16.18 11.25
N MET A 456 23.88 -15.84 12.45
CA MET A 456 22.48 -16.02 12.84
C MET A 456 21.47 -15.34 11.90
N SER A 457 21.74 -14.12 11.46
CA SER A 457 20.87 -13.38 10.52
C SER A 457 21.27 -13.57 9.06
N GLY A 458 22.40 -14.23 8.79
CA GLY A 458 22.94 -14.44 7.45
C GLY A 458 22.39 -15.68 6.76
N LYS A 459 22.97 -15.96 5.58
CA LYS A 459 22.66 -17.15 4.80
C LYS A 459 23.14 -18.41 5.50
N THR A 460 22.22 -19.15 6.08
CA THR A 460 22.45 -20.49 6.66
C THR A 460 21.79 -21.60 5.85
N LYS A 461 20.79 -21.25 5.04
CA LYS A 461 20.06 -22.11 4.08
C LYS A 461 19.91 -21.42 2.73
N GLU A 462 19.54 -22.16 1.70
CA GLU A 462 19.38 -21.61 0.35
C GLU A 462 18.09 -20.79 0.15
N THR A 463 17.11 -20.92 1.05
CA THR A 463 15.75 -20.42 0.83
C THR A 463 15.32 -19.27 1.73
N THR A 464 16.00 -19.05 2.86
CA THR A 464 15.51 -18.12 3.90
C THR A 464 16.60 -17.18 4.36
N TYR A 465 16.93 -16.19 3.54
CA TYR A 465 17.92 -15.16 3.83
C TYR A 465 17.68 -13.90 2.97
N SER A 466 18.13 -12.75 3.46
CA SER A 466 18.16 -11.53 2.66
C SER A 466 19.24 -11.59 1.59
N ARG A 467 18.91 -11.37 0.33
CA ARG A 467 19.89 -11.31 -0.76
C ARG A 467 20.63 -9.97 -0.84
N SER A 468 20.07 -8.91 -0.25
CA SER A 468 20.73 -7.60 -0.18
C SER A 468 21.67 -7.45 1.02
N GLY A 469 21.45 -8.24 2.08
CA GLY A 469 22.13 -8.08 3.38
C GLY A 469 21.48 -7.06 4.30
N TYR A 470 20.33 -6.47 3.89
CA TYR A 470 19.50 -5.58 4.70
C TYR A 470 18.20 -6.25 5.11
N PHE A 471 17.59 -5.79 6.21
CA PHE A 471 16.32 -6.30 6.75
C PHE A 471 15.37 -5.13 7.02
N CYS A 472 14.07 -5.32 6.78
CA CYS A 472 13.08 -4.30 7.09
C CYS A 472 12.78 -4.31 8.59
N LYS A 473 13.13 -3.23 9.28
CA LYS A 473 12.87 -3.04 10.70
C LYS A 473 11.57 -2.26 10.93
N LYS A 474 11.24 -1.31 10.04
CA LYS A 474 10.07 -0.44 10.13
C LYS A 474 8.78 -1.21 10.34
N MET A 475 8.52 -2.23 9.53
CA MET A 475 7.27 -3.00 9.54
C MET A 475 7.26 -4.15 10.54
N VAL A 476 8.26 -4.24 11.43
CA VAL A 476 8.30 -5.19 12.55
C VAL A 476 8.02 -4.46 13.84
N HIS A 477 6.93 -4.85 14.52
CA HIS A 477 6.64 -4.30 15.84
C HIS A 477 7.73 -4.67 16.84
N PHE A 478 8.11 -3.77 17.73
CA PHE A 478 9.24 -4.01 18.65
C PHE A 478 8.97 -5.14 19.67
N GLU A 479 7.72 -5.42 19.96
CA GLU A 479 7.32 -6.56 20.81
C GLU A 479 7.36 -7.93 20.11
N ALA A 480 7.54 -7.97 18.78
CA ALA A 480 7.78 -9.22 18.08
C ALA A 480 9.04 -9.88 18.64
N ALA A 481 8.94 -11.15 19.06
CA ALA A 481 10.03 -11.84 19.73
C ALA A 481 10.13 -13.30 19.34
N THR A 482 11.37 -13.82 19.27
CA THR A 482 11.69 -15.23 19.04
C THR A 482 12.14 -15.87 20.35
N ASP A 483 11.48 -16.95 20.78
CA ASP A 483 11.81 -17.69 21.99
C ASP A 483 13.08 -18.56 21.83
N ALA A 484 13.45 -19.27 22.90
CA ALA A 484 14.63 -20.14 22.90
C ALA A 484 14.53 -21.30 21.89
N ASN A 485 13.32 -21.71 21.52
CA ASN A 485 13.07 -22.82 20.60
C ASN A 485 12.97 -22.36 19.12
N GLY A 486 13.16 -21.06 18.85
CA GLY A 486 13.04 -20.50 17.52
C GLY A 486 11.60 -20.15 17.08
N LYS A 487 10.59 -20.34 17.96
CA LYS A 487 9.22 -19.91 17.71
C LYS A 487 9.13 -18.40 17.88
N ALA A 488 8.58 -17.70 16.87
CA ALA A 488 8.31 -16.28 16.96
C ALA A 488 6.86 -16.00 17.36
N THR A 489 6.69 -14.95 18.16
CA THR A 489 5.40 -14.33 18.46
C THR A 489 5.42 -12.96 17.81
N TYR A 490 4.41 -12.68 16.98
CA TYR A 490 4.28 -11.42 16.25
C TYR A 490 3.17 -10.60 16.90
N ALA A 491 3.47 -9.35 17.24
CA ALA A 491 2.44 -8.44 17.67
C ALA A 491 1.47 -8.14 16.50
N ARG A 492 0.20 -8.05 16.82
CA ARG A 492 -0.80 -7.63 15.82
C ARG A 492 -0.70 -6.13 15.66
N THR A 493 -0.41 -5.67 14.45
CA THR A 493 -0.37 -4.26 14.09
C THR A 493 -1.55 -3.91 13.21
N THR A 494 -1.87 -2.62 13.08
CA THR A 494 -2.80 -2.11 12.09
C THR A 494 -1.98 -1.58 10.92
N TYR A 495 -2.12 -2.18 9.72
CA TYR A 495 -1.37 -1.72 8.56
C TYR A 495 -1.93 -0.35 8.11
N PRO A 496 -1.08 0.69 7.98
CA PRO A 496 -1.56 2.02 7.61
C PRO A 496 -1.98 2.07 6.14
N LEU A 497 -3.24 2.40 5.89
CA LEU A 497 -3.75 2.70 4.55
C LEU A 497 -3.58 4.18 4.22
N MET A 498 -3.87 5.05 5.20
CA MET A 498 -3.70 6.49 5.13
C MET A 498 -3.20 6.99 6.48
N ARG A 499 -2.18 7.85 6.50
CA ARG A 499 -1.69 8.50 7.71
C ARG A 499 -1.31 9.95 7.44
N LEU A 500 -1.28 10.76 8.48
CA LEU A 500 -1.14 12.22 8.39
C LEU A 500 0.15 12.66 7.66
N ALA A 501 1.29 11.95 7.88
CA ALA A 501 2.53 12.27 7.17
C ALA A 501 2.40 12.07 5.65
N ASP A 502 1.66 11.05 5.18
CA ASP A 502 1.37 10.86 3.76
C ASP A 502 0.56 12.04 3.22
N LEU A 503 -0.53 12.42 3.92
CA LEU A 503 -1.37 13.56 3.53
C LEU A 503 -0.58 14.88 3.51
N TYR A 504 0.30 15.12 4.50
CA TYR A 504 1.15 16.31 4.53
C TYR A 504 2.07 16.39 3.31
N LEU A 505 2.74 15.29 2.99
CA LEU A 505 3.63 15.25 1.83
C LEU A 505 2.86 15.27 0.50
N LEU A 506 1.64 14.72 0.45
CA LEU A 506 0.77 14.81 -0.71
C LEU A 506 0.31 16.27 -0.94
N TYR A 507 -0.02 16.97 0.14
CA TYR A 507 -0.39 18.39 0.08
C TYR A 507 0.81 19.25 -0.34
N ALA A 508 1.99 19.03 0.26
CA ALA A 508 3.21 19.74 -0.15
C ALA A 508 3.51 19.55 -1.66
N GLU A 509 3.29 18.34 -2.19
CA GLU A 509 3.44 18.05 -3.62
C GLU A 509 2.42 18.84 -4.44
N ALA A 510 1.13 18.70 -4.15
CA ALA A 510 0.07 19.36 -4.92
C ALA A 510 0.22 20.89 -4.89
N LEU A 511 0.57 21.47 -3.75
CA LEU A 511 0.78 22.89 -3.59
C LEU A 511 2.02 23.36 -4.36
N ASN A 512 3.14 22.64 -4.29
CA ASN A 512 4.34 22.96 -5.07
C ASN A 512 4.06 22.93 -6.58
N GLU A 513 3.27 21.96 -7.05
CA GLU A 513 2.92 21.83 -8.46
C GLU A 513 1.92 22.90 -8.93
N SER A 514 1.10 23.45 -8.03
CA SER A 514 0.17 24.54 -8.36
C SER A 514 0.84 25.92 -8.41
N LEU A 515 1.98 26.10 -7.76
CA LEU A 515 2.71 27.35 -7.65
C LEU A 515 3.82 27.47 -8.72
N ASN A 516 4.31 28.68 -8.96
CA ASN A 516 5.50 28.93 -9.78
C ASN A 516 6.80 28.65 -9.00
N GLU A 517 6.81 28.97 -7.70
CA GLU A 517 7.91 28.72 -6.76
C GLU A 517 7.32 28.26 -5.42
N PRO A 518 8.05 27.43 -4.65
CA PRO A 518 7.58 26.95 -3.36
C PRO A 518 7.44 28.11 -2.36
N ASN A 519 6.31 28.12 -1.63
CA ASN A 519 6.02 29.09 -0.57
C ASN A 519 6.28 28.49 0.83
N ASP A 520 6.07 29.29 1.88
CA ASP A 520 6.30 28.83 3.27
C ASP A 520 5.37 27.69 3.69
N GLU A 521 4.19 27.56 3.08
CA GLU A 521 3.27 26.47 3.38
C GLU A 521 3.78 25.13 2.80
N VAL A 522 4.41 25.12 1.61
CA VAL A 522 5.09 23.93 1.07
C VAL A 522 6.18 23.46 2.03
N TYR A 523 7.02 24.39 2.53
CA TYR A 523 8.08 24.04 3.47
C TYR A 523 7.53 23.55 4.80
N TYR A 524 6.45 24.17 5.31
CA TYR A 524 5.85 23.80 6.59
C TYR A 524 5.49 22.31 6.63
N TYR A 525 4.75 21.80 5.65
CA TYR A 525 4.27 20.42 5.68
C TYR A 525 5.39 19.38 5.51
N ILE A 526 6.38 19.64 4.69
CA ILE A 526 7.53 18.74 4.57
C ILE A 526 8.43 18.82 5.82
N ASP A 527 8.59 20.01 6.41
CA ASP A 527 9.44 20.22 7.58
C ASP A 527 8.83 19.60 8.85
N GLU A 528 7.51 19.51 9.00
CA GLU A 528 6.88 18.78 10.11
C GLU A 528 7.26 17.28 10.07
N VAL A 529 7.26 16.66 8.89
CA VAL A 529 7.68 15.25 8.72
C VAL A 529 9.18 15.10 9.05
N ARG A 530 10.01 16.02 8.57
CA ARG A 530 11.46 16.03 8.83
C ARG A 530 11.78 16.25 10.31
N LYS A 531 11.05 17.13 10.98
CA LYS A 531 11.18 17.40 12.41
C LYS A 531 10.91 16.16 13.27
N ARG A 532 9.83 15.41 12.98
CA ARG A 532 9.57 14.13 13.66
C ARG A 532 10.73 13.15 13.48
N ALA A 533 11.35 13.11 12.30
CA ALA A 533 12.55 12.33 12.02
C ALA A 533 13.83 12.89 12.68
N GLY A 534 13.77 14.04 13.34
CA GLY A 534 14.92 14.69 13.98
C GLY A 534 15.85 15.41 13.00
N LEU A 535 15.34 15.75 11.81
CA LEU A 535 16.06 16.51 10.80
C LEU A 535 15.73 18.00 10.88
N LYS A 536 16.64 18.81 10.38
CA LYS A 536 16.41 20.23 10.16
C LYS A 536 15.50 20.43 8.95
N GLY A 537 14.89 21.62 8.88
CA GLY A 537 14.07 22.01 7.74
C GLY A 537 14.85 21.98 6.42
N VAL A 538 14.09 21.86 5.32
CA VAL A 538 14.65 21.71 3.95
C VAL A 538 15.61 22.85 3.62
N LYS A 539 15.18 24.13 3.80
CA LYS A 539 16.01 25.29 3.48
C LYS A 539 17.35 25.27 4.24
N GLU A 540 17.31 24.96 5.55
CA GLU A 540 18.50 24.93 6.40
C GLU A 540 19.44 23.78 6.02
N SER A 541 18.90 22.57 5.79
CA SER A 541 19.69 21.41 5.41
C SER A 541 20.43 21.61 4.08
N TRP A 542 19.71 22.05 3.04
CA TRP A 542 20.33 22.25 1.72
C TRP A 542 21.32 23.42 1.71
N SER A 543 21.01 24.56 2.33
CA SER A 543 21.91 25.70 2.36
C SER A 543 23.25 25.41 3.05
N ASN A 544 23.23 24.55 4.08
CA ASN A 544 24.41 24.29 4.88
C ASN A 544 25.23 23.09 4.42
N TYR A 545 24.58 22.09 3.81
CA TYR A 545 25.23 20.79 3.59
C TYR A 545 25.16 20.28 2.14
N SER A 546 24.28 20.82 1.29
CA SER A 546 24.16 20.32 -0.08
C SER A 546 25.12 21.03 -1.04
N ARG A 547 25.65 20.26 -2.00
CA ARG A 547 26.37 20.81 -3.17
C ARG A 547 25.46 21.67 -4.07
N ASN A 548 24.13 21.55 -3.88
CA ASN A 548 23.11 22.30 -4.61
C ASN A 548 22.24 23.12 -3.63
N PRO A 549 22.80 24.15 -2.95
CA PRO A 549 22.11 24.86 -1.87
C PRO A 549 20.80 25.56 -2.29
N ASN A 550 20.67 25.90 -3.56
CA ASN A 550 19.50 26.58 -4.11
C ASN A 550 18.42 25.63 -4.64
N LYS A 551 18.63 24.30 -4.58
CA LYS A 551 17.66 23.31 -5.07
C LYS A 551 16.26 23.51 -4.48
N PRO A 552 16.09 23.73 -3.15
CA PRO A 552 14.77 23.94 -2.54
C PRO A 552 14.03 25.19 -3.02
N LEU A 553 14.73 26.19 -3.59
CA LEU A 553 14.15 27.49 -3.93
C LEU A 553 13.42 27.48 -5.27
N THR A 554 13.50 26.39 -6.03
CA THR A 554 12.84 26.25 -7.33
C THR A 554 11.75 25.19 -7.29
N LYS A 555 10.67 25.39 -8.08
CA LYS A 555 9.59 24.40 -8.22
C LYS A 555 10.12 22.99 -8.55
N ILE A 556 11.03 22.88 -9.52
CA ILE A 556 11.60 21.61 -9.96
C ILE A 556 12.45 20.97 -8.87
N GLY A 557 13.33 21.75 -8.26
CA GLY A 557 14.17 21.23 -7.19
C GLY A 557 13.37 20.81 -5.95
N MET A 558 12.33 21.57 -5.60
CA MET A 558 11.45 21.23 -4.48
C MET A 558 10.60 20.00 -4.78
N ARG A 559 10.13 19.83 -6.03
CA ARG A 559 9.49 18.59 -6.50
C ARG A 559 10.35 17.37 -6.24
N ASP A 560 11.63 17.42 -6.61
CA ASP A 560 12.56 16.30 -6.39
C ASP A 560 12.75 16.00 -4.91
N ILE A 561 12.85 17.05 -4.09
CA ILE A 561 12.98 16.92 -2.62
C ILE A 561 11.72 16.30 -2.03
N ILE A 562 10.52 16.77 -2.38
CA ILE A 562 9.25 16.21 -1.90
C ILE A 562 9.12 14.75 -2.30
N ARG A 563 9.43 14.41 -3.55
CA ARG A 563 9.39 13.01 -4.02
C ARG A 563 10.34 12.12 -3.24
N GLN A 564 11.56 12.56 -3.00
CA GLN A 564 12.51 11.79 -2.19
C GLN A 564 12.06 11.69 -0.74
N GLU A 565 11.53 12.75 -0.13
CA GLU A 565 10.99 12.74 1.23
C GLU A 565 9.82 11.73 1.34
N ARG A 566 8.90 11.71 0.36
CA ARG A 566 7.82 10.71 0.29
C ARG A 566 8.37 9.29 0.19
N MET A 567 9.36 9.06 -0.67
CA MET A 567 9.98 7.73 -0.85
C MET A 567 10.70 7.23 0.41
N ILE A 568 11.24 8.12 1.24
CA ILE A 568 11.88 7.77 2.52
C ILE A 568 10.83 7.58 3.59
N GLU A 569 9.97 8.57 3.80
CA GLU A 569 8.98 8.58 4.89
C GLU A 569 7.99 7.43 4.78
N LEU A 570 7.51 7.16 3.57
CA LEU A 570 6.50 6.13 3.28
C LEU A 570 7.11 4.80 2.82
N SER A 571 8.43 4.62 3.02
CA SER A 571 9.12 3.39 2.65
C SER A 571 8.44 2.17 3.27
N PHE A 572 8.29 1.10 2.48
CA PHE A 572 7.72 -0.19 2.88
C PHE A 572 6.20 -0.20 3.18
N GLU A 573 5.48 0.88 2.89
CA GLU A 573 4.04 1.05 3.15
C GLU A 573 3.17 0.90 1.89
N SER A 574 3.62 0.23 0.84
CA SER A 574 2.92 0.04 -0.44
C SER A 574 2.61 1.34 -1.21
N LYS A 575 3.21 2.48 -0.84
CA LYS A 575 2.95 3.79 -1.48
C LYS A 575 3.82 4.03 -2.69
N ARG A 576 5.10 3.68 -2.63
CA ARG A 576 6.08 3.91 -3.71
C ARG A 576 5.67 3.32 -5.06
N PHE A 577 5.03 2.16 -5.07
CA PHE A 577 4.52 1.52 -6.28
C PHE A 577 3.60 2.44 -7.08
N TRP A 578 2.70 3.13 -6.39
CA TRP A 578 1.75 4.06 -7.00
C TRP A 578 2.38 5.40 -7.31
N ASP A 579 3.21 5.95 -6.41
CA ASP A 579 3.87 7.24 -6.56
C ASP A 579 4.79 7.27 -7.78
N VAL A 580 5.71 6.31 -7.93
CA VAL A 580 6.64 6.32 -9.08
C VAL A 580 5.94 6.07 -10.41
N ARG A 581 4.78 5.38 -10.41
CA ARG A 581 3.94 5.23 -11.60
C ARG A 581 3.25 6.55 -11.95
N ARG A 582 2.50 7.16 -11.03
CA ARG A 582 1.81 8.43 -11.31
C ARG A 582 2.77 9.56 -11.68
N TRP A 583 3.98 9.58 -11.14
CA TRP A 583 5.05 10.52 -11.56
C TRP A 583 5.64 10.19 -12.92
N LYS A 584 5.29 9.09 -13.54
CA LYS A 584 5.88 8.55 -14.78
C LYS A 584 7.39 8.34 -14.67
N LEU A 585 7.87 7.89 -13.51
CA LEU A 585 9.27 7.64 -13.20
C LEU A 585 9.61 6.14 -13.03
N ALA A 586 8.64 5.23 -13.16
CA ALA A 586 8.86 3.81 -12.96
C ALA A 586 9.93 3.26 -13.93
N HIS A 587 9.98 3.75 -15.17
CA HIS A 587 11.01 3.37 -16.14
C HIS A 587 12.44 3.78 -15.73
N ILE A 588 12.59 4.81 -14.88
CA ILE A 588 13.90 5.23 -14.34
C ILE A 588 14.25 4.37 -13.12
N TYR A 589 13.29 4.17 -12.22
CA TYR A 589 13.53 3.50 -10.95
C TYR A 589 13.59 1.98 -11.09
N TYR A 590 12.80 1.37 -11.99
CA TYR A 590 12.69 -0.09 -12.12
C TYR A 590 13.55 -0.68 -13.26
N ASN A 591 14.16 0.14 -14.14
CA ASN A 591 15.13 -0.31 -15.14
C ASN A 591 16.55 -0.27 -14.58
N GLN A 592 16.78 -0.96 -13.47
CA GLN A 592 18.07 -1.01 -12.82
C GLN A 592 18.41 -2.44 -12.38
N VAL A 593 19.68 -2.66 -12.19
CA VAL A 593 20.18 -3.92 -11.63
C VAL A 593 19.99 -3.88 -10.11
N GLU A 594 19.28 -4.84 -9.57
CA GLU A 594 19.22 -5.05 -8.13
C GLU A 594 20.58 -5.50 -7.63
N ARG A 595 21.10 -4.84 -6.60
CA ARG A 595 22.40 -5.07 -6.00
C ARG A 595 22.26 -5.54 -4.56
N GLY A 596 23.35 -6.07 -3.98
CA GLY A 596 23.41 -6.45 -2.58
C GLY A 596 24.87 -6.64 -2.14
N TRP A 597 25.07 -6.81 -0.85
CA TRP A 597 26.33 -7.33 -0.33
C TRP A 597 26.49 -8.79 -0.76
N ASN A 598 27.74 -9.27 -0.80
CA ASN A 598 28.00 -10.68 -1.14
C ASN A 598 27.67 -11.60 0.05
N VAL A 599 26.36 -11.81 0.26
CA VAL A 599 25.80 -12.62 1.36
C VAL A 599 26.19 -14.11 1.30
N HIS A 600 26.88 -14.52 0.22
CA HIS A 600 27.42 -15.87 0.07
C HIS A 600 28.77 -16.06 0.75
N GLN A 601 29.33 -15.01 1.36
CA GLN A 601 30.65 -15.01 1.97
C GLN A 601 30.59 -14.82 3.49
N SER A 602 31.55 -15.45 4.18
CA SER A 602 31.63 -15.45 5.65
C SER A 602 32.65 -14.44 6.20
N THR A 603 33.65 -14.06 5.39
CA THR A 603 34.64 -13.06 5.81
C THR A 603 34.13 -11.66 5.57
N GLU A 604 34.56 -10.72 6.38
CA GLU A 604 34.18 -9.32 6.27
C GLU A 604 34.59 -8.72 4.92
N GLN A 605 35.83 -8.97 4.51
CA GLN A 605 36.38 -8.42 3.28
C GLN A 605 35.63 -8.89 2.04
N GLU A 606 35.17 -10.13 2.01
CA GLU A 606 34.42 -10.68 0.88
C GLU A 606 32.93 -10.31 0.93
N TYR A 607 32.34 -10.26 2.15
CA TYR A 607 30.93 -9.92 2.33
C TYR A 607 30.61 -8.50 1.85
N TYR A 608 31.42 -7.51 2.18
CA TYR A 608 31.18 -6.11 1.80
C TYR A 608 31.55 -5.79 0.33
N ASN A 609 31.64 -6.78 -0.53
CA ASN A 609 31.67 -6.56 -1.97
C ASN A 609 30.24 -6.47 -2.53
N VAL A 610 29.99 -5.44 -3.31
CA VAL A 610 28.68 -5.26 -3.96
C VAL A 610 28.58 -6.23 -5.14
N ILE A 611 27.52 -7.04 -5.14
CA ILE A 611 27.22 -7.99 -6.24
C ILE A 611 25.90 -7.66 -6.90
N THR A 612 25.72 -8.11 -8.13
CA THR A 612 24.43 -8.14 -8.82
C THR A 612 23.57 -9.27 -8.25
N VAL A 613 22.36 -8.94 -7.85
CA VAL A 613 21.34 -9.89 -7.36
C VAL A 613 20.49 -10.37 -8.53
N GLN A 614 19.89 -9.45 -9.27
CA GLN A 614 19.11 -9.73 -10.49
C GLN A 614 18.94 -8.48 -11.35
N PRO A 615 18.78 -8.62 -12.68
CA PRO A 615 18.34 -7.51 -13.53
C PRO A 615 16.84 -7.28 -13.35
N LEU A 616 16.44 -6.02 -13.43
CA LEU A 616 15.02 -5.61 -13.49
C LEU A 616 14.79 -4.89 -14.80
N GLN A 617 13.59 -5.06 -15.37
CA GLN A 617 13.18 -4.38 -16.60
C GLN A 617 11.74 -3.92 -16.49
N PHE A 618 11.52 -2.65 -16.78
CA PHE A 618 10.20 -2.03 -16.85
C PHE A 618 9.97 -1.44 -18.23
N THR A 619 8.83 -1.72 -18.82
CA THR A 619 8.42 -1.20 -20.11
C THR A 619 7.16 -0.35 -19.99
N THR A 620 6.88 0.49 -20.97
CA THR A 620 5.74 1.44 -20.94
C THR A 620 4.40 0.74 -20.71
N LYS A 621 4.19 -0.46 -21.26
CA LYS A 621 2.95 -1.23 -21.03
C LYS A 621 2.67 -1.53 -19.56
N GLN A 622 3.71 -1.64 -18.72
CA GLN A 622 3.58 -2.00 -17.31
C GLN A 622 3.06 -0.86 -16.42
N TYR A 623 2.90 0.36 -16.96
CA TYR A 623 2.23 1.44 -16.22
C TYR A 623 0.76 1.12 -15.91
N LEU A 624 0.07 0.45 -16.85
CA LEU A 624 -1.32 0.04 -16.70
C LEU A 624 -1.45 -1.48 -16.80
N TRP A 625 -2.43 -2.06 -16.10
CA TRP A 625 -2.74 -3.49 -16.20
C TRP A 625 -3.39 -3.81 -17.55
N PRO A 626 -3.15 -5.01 -18.11
CA PRO A 626 -3.92 -5.48 -19.26
C PRO A 626 -5.35 -5.83 -18.85
N ILE A 627 -6.30 -5.52 -19.71
CA ILE A 627 -7.63 -6.15 -19.68
C ILE A 627 -7.48 -7.55 -20.26
N ARG A 628 -8.05 -8.55 -19.61
CA ARG A 628 -7.94 -9.93 -20.08
C ARG A 628 -8.58 -10.07 -21.46
N GLU A 629 -7.92 -10.79 -22.37
CA GLU A 629 -8.39 -10.99 -23.74
C GLU A 629 -9.81 -11.56 -23.80
N ALA A 630 -10.16 -12.50 -22.93
CA ALA A 630 -11.52 -13.05 -22.85
C ALA A 630 -12.61 -12.01 -22.55
N GLU A 631 -12.30 -10.93 -21.83
CA GLU A 631 -13.24 -9.83 -21.56
C GLU A 631 -13.44 -8.94 -22.78
N LEU A 632 -12.37 -8.69 -23.54
CA LEU A 632 -12.44 -7.97 -24.81
C LEU A 632 -13.27 -8.75 -25.84
N MET A 633 -13.16 -10.08 -25.87
CA MET A 633 -13.99 -10.94 -26.73
C MET A 633 -15.47 -10.92 -26.34
N LYS A 634 -15.80 -10.85 -25.04
CA LYS A 634 -17.19 -10.77 -24.57
C LYS A 634 -17.82 -9.40 -24.84
N ASN A 635 -17.05 -8.35 -24.70
CA ASN A 635 -17.47 -6.96 -24.87
C ASN A 635 -16.58 -6.26 -25.91
N SER A 636 -17.04 -6.21 -27.13
CA SER A 636 -16.33 -5.58 -28.27
C SER A 636 -16.19 -4.06 -28.16
N ASN A 637 -16.88 -3.42 -27.22
CA ASN A 637 -16.76 -1.98 -26.95
C ASN A 637 -15.56 -1.64 -26.03
N LEU A 638 -15.01 -2.64 -25.35
CA LEU A 638 -13.78 -2.49 -24.59
C LEU A 638 -12.58 -2.52 -25.53
N ILE A 639 -11.65 -1.62 -25.29
CA ILE A 639 -10.35 -1.58 -25.98
C ILE A 639 -9.23 -1.89 -24.99
N GLN A 640 -8.16 -2.51 -25.47
CA GLN A 640 -6.98 -2.84 -24.63
C GLN A 640 -6.22 -1.59 -24.21
N ASN A 641 -5.49 -1.69 -23.12
CA ASN A 641 -4.52 -0.68 -22.73
C ASN A 641 -3.33 -0.65 -23.71
N PRO A 642 -2.72 0.52 -23.95
CA PRO A 642 -1.63 0.66 -24.92
C PRO A 642 -0.48 -0.32 -24.63
N TYR A 643 0.12 -0.83 -25.70
CA TYR A 643 1.27 -1.74 -25.69
C TYR A 643 0.99 -3.17 -25.15
N TRP A 644 -0.26 -3.53 -24.93
CA TRP A 644 -0.68 -4.88 -24.55
C TRP A 644 -1.28 -5.72 -25.72
N ASP A 645 -1.13 -5.23 -26.94
CA ASP A 645 -1.60 -5.90 -28.17
C ASP A 645 -0.83 -7.19 -28.46
#